data_9752894cf5fbaca997926de9946efde6
#
_entry.id   9752894cf5fbaca997926de9946efde6
#
_cell.length_a   1.000
_cell.length_b   1.000
_cell.length_c   1.000
_cell.angle_alpha   90.00
_cell.angle_beta   90.00
_cell.angle_gamma   90.00
#
_symmetry.space_group_name_H-M   'P 1'
#
loop_
_entity.id
_entity.type
_entity.pdbx_description
1 polymer ?
#
loop_
_entity_poly.entity_id
_entity_poly.type
_entity_poly.pdbx_seq_one_letter_code
_entity_poly.pdbx_strand_id
1 'polypeptide(L)'
;VLRPVALILSLAATAFAQTVEEQARKILTDSCLACHGPAKMSGLSLESREALLAGGARGASIVAGKAAESLLFKAVARQGELQMPPGKKALPFDQIQIIRQWIDAGAPWSGGNGTAGKAASAPTWWSFRKPAKPAGKSINDLLKPTVAAADRNTLIRRATFDLTGLPPAPDEVAAFVADKDPKAYQKLLDRLLDSPRYGERWGRIWLDVTRYADTGGYETDVLFPNAWRYRDYVIRSFNSDKPYDEFIKEQVAADEIWPDNFDLNGTYELPEPKRKSLERRLGTTLYTLGAMPVEYTFFGDQYRAEWQAESAIVTANAFLGLTFQCARCHDHKFDPISQRDFYRLGAHFAGSEDREIPIVSQMRILEYTRFQTKVQALDELRKKYAALKPADKDGRETVLRQIGEGYVKAPLMYDKASVLVHVEPVPESFILPRGDSMKKGEKVAPGIPAVFGPSADMNEPADGMFIPRRRKALAEWLTSRENPLTARVMVNRIWQSHFGEGLVGTPNDFGRQGDKPANQPLLDYLATEFMDHGWSVKNIHRMIMNSDAYLAQGKPRRLDAEEIRDAVLSVSGALNTKMFGQPVVTALAKEEREAMRDLSMWPITSDPPEYDRRSIYLFVKRAFRLPMLDTFDAPDSAESCPRREASTVAPQALALMNSEWMYQQAVRFAGRLANSKDAVGDAWQFALGRAPEAEERAKAQQYVARNSLERLCLLIFNMSEFVYVN
;
A
#
# COMPACT_ATOMS: atom_id res chain seq x y z
N VAL A 1 28.87 73.49 -6.15
CA VAL A 1 27.44 73.76 -5.93
C VAL A 1 26.70 72.45 -6.18
N LEU A 2 25.88 72.04 -5.19
CA LEU A 2 24.89 71.00 -5.16
C LEU A 2 25.33 69.57 -4.71
N ARG A 3 24.91 69.27 -3.50
CA ARG A 3 24.92 67.96 -2.81
C ARG A 3 23.93 66.98 -3.41
N PRO A 4 24.21 65.68 -3.42
CA PRO A 4 23.16 64.66 -3.47
C PRO A 4 22.69 64.25 -2.08
N VAL A 5 21.38 64.20 -1.91
CA VAL A 5 20.66 63.73 -0.74
C VAL A 5 20.75 62.21 -0.69
N ALA A 6 21.26 61.68 0.38
CA ALA A 6 21.24 60.23 0.65
C ALA A 6 19.85 59.81 1.08
N LEU A 7 19.21 58.93 0.30
CA LEU A 7 17.95 58.27 0.63
C LEU A 7 18.26 57.03 1.47
N ILE A 8 18.06 57.12 2.78
CA ILE A 8 18.13 56.00 3.72
C ILE A 8 16.85 55.19 3.55
N LEU A 9 16.93 54.04 2.89
CA LEU A 9 15.88 53.00 2.95
C LEU A 9 15.94 52.34 4.32
N SER A 10 15.00 52.72 5.19
CA SER A 10 14.71 51.96 6.41
C SER A 10 13.95 50.68 6.03
N LEU A 11 14.61 49.52 6.08
CA LEU A 11 13.92 48.22 6.13
C LEU A 11 13.15 48.15 7.47
N ALA A 12 11.87 48.44 7.42
CA ALA A 12 10.97 48.12 8.51
C ALA A 12 10.72 46.60 8.46
N ALA A 13 11.36 45.85 9.34
CA ALA A 13 11.00 44.49 9.69
C ALA A 13 9.58 44.55 10.30
N THR A 14 8.56 44.18 9.52
CA THR A 14 7.21 43.94 10.03
C THR A 14 7.24 42.66 10.87
N ALA A 15 7.56 42.80 12.14
CA ALA A 15 7.21 41.83 13.15
C ALA A 15 5.67 41.77 13.15
N PHE A 16 5.07 40.66 12.77
CA PHE A 16 3.63 40.40 12.94
C PHE A 16 3.36 40.44 14.46
N ALA A 17 2.85 41.54 14.96
CA ALA A 17 2.37 41.64 16.34
C ALA A 17 1.17 40.69 16.46
N GLN A 18 1.26 39.71 17.35
CA GLN A 18 0.15 38.80 17.66
C GLN A 18 -1.03 39.63 18.19
N THR A 19 -2.23 39.29 17.71
CA THR A 19 -3.44 39.93 18.19
C THR A 19 -3.67 39.66 19.68
N VAL A 20 -4.36 40.53 20.40
CA VAL A 20 -4.69 40.31 21.82
C VAL A 20 -5.43 38.99 22.04
N GLU A 21 -6.24 38.58 21.08
CA GLU A 21 -6.90 37.26 21.08
C GLU A 21 -5.92 36.11 21.03
N GLU A 22 -4.98 36.13 20.10
CA GLU A 22 -3.97 35.06 19.97
C GLU A 22 -3.09 34.95 21.23
N GLN A 23 -2.73 36.08 21.81
CA GLN A 23 -1.98 36.12 23.06
C GLN A 23 -2.78 35.58 24.24
N ALA A 24 -4.07 35.97 24.36
CA ALA A 24 -4.94 35.44 25.41
C ALA A 24 -5.17 33.93 25.27
N ARG A 25 -5.42 33.45 24.06
CA ARG A 25 -5.59 31.99 23.79
C ARG A 25 -4.33 31.21 24.11
N LYS A 26 -3.15 31.74 23.78
CA LYS A 26 -1.88 31.12 24.15
C LYS A 26 -1.73 31.00 25.67
N ILE A 27 -2.05 32.05 26.42
CA ILE A 27 -2.03 32.03 27.90
C ILE A 27 -2.98 30.98 28.44
N LEU A 28 -4.21 30.91 27.94
CA LEU A 28 -5.20 29.90 28.35
C LEU A 28 -4.70 28.47 28.04
N THR A 29 -4.10 28.26 26.87
CA THR A 29 -3.54 26.98 26.46
C THR A 29 -2.40 26.55 27.37
N ASP A 30 -1.42 27.42 27.58
CA ASP A 30 -0.20 27.09 28.30
C ASP A 30 -0.41 26.94 29.82
N SER A 31 -1.40 27.67 30.40
CA SER A 31 -1.55 27.80 31.85
C SER A 31 -2.82 27.21 32.44
N CYS A 32 -3.85 26.95 31.61
CA CYS A 32 -5.18 26.59 32.11
C CYS A 32 -5.75 25.30 31.53
N LEU A 33 -5.50 24.98 30.23
CA LEU A 33 -6.11 23.83 29.57
C LEU A 33 -5.72 22.47 30.15
N ALA A 34 -4.57 22.36 30.80
CA ALA A 34 -4.17 21.12 31.48
C ALA A 34 -5.24 20.64 32.49
N CYS A 35 -5.96 21.58 33.15
CA CYS A 35 -7.01 21.27 34.11
C CYS A 35 -8.41 21.58 33.59
N HIS A 36 -8.57 22.61 32.77
CA HIS A 36 -9.85 23.12 32.26
C HIS A 36 -10.04 22.91 30.76
N GLY A 37 -9.31 21.97 30.15
CA GLY A 37 -9.53 21.43 28.82
C GLY A 37 -10.41 20.17 28.89
N PRO A 38 -9.97 19.02 28.34
CA PRO A 38 -10.73 17.78 28.33
C PRO A 38 -11.08 17.26 29.73
N ALA A 39 -10.26 17.56 30.75
CA ALA A 39 -10.48 17.16 32.14
C ALA A 39 -11.66 17.89 32.80
N LYS A 40 -12.08 19.06 32.29
CA LYS A 40 -13.21 19.86 32.78
C LYS A 40 -13.30 19.97 34.30
N MET A 41 -12.17 20.25 34.97
CA MET A 41 -12.15 20.36 36.43
C MET A 41 -13.14 21.40 36.90
N SER A 42 -13.97 21.06 37.90
CA SER A 42 -15.11 21.86 38.39
C SER A 42 -16.16 22.15 37.29
N GLY A 43 -16.28 21.31 36.29
CA GLY A 43 -17.23 21.46 35.18
C GLY A 43 -16.87 22.57 34.17
N LEU A 44 -15.75 23.25 34.33
CA LEU A 44 -15.32 24.35 33.47
C LEU A 44 -14.45 23.83 32.32
N SER A 45 -14.82 24.19 31.08
CA SER A 45 -13.97 24.06 29.90
C SER A 45 -13.57 25.45 29.40
N LEU A 46 -12.31 25.58 28.97
CA LEU A 46 -11.77 26.82 28.37
C LEU A 46 -11.40 26.61 26.89
N GLU A 47 -11.97 25.57 26.23
CA GLU A 47 -11.64 25.18 24.86
C GLU A 47 -12.43 25.96 23.82
N SER A 48 -13.54 26.59 24.19
CA SER A 48 -14.33 27.39 23.27
C SER A 48 -14.95 28.62 23.97
N ARG A 49 -15.36 29.62 23.18
CA ARG A 49 -16.04 30.80 23.70
C ARG A 49 -17.36 30.44 24.36
N GLU A 50 -18.12 29.54 23.77
CA GLU A 50 -19.38 29.04 24.29
C GLU A 50 -19.20 28.39 25.66
N ALA A 51 -18.17 27.57 25.81
CA ALA A 51 -17.83 26.92 27.06
C ALA A 51 -17.41 27.92 28.15
N LEU A 52 -16.66 28.95 27.78
CA LEU A 52 -16.30 30.06 28.67
C LEU A 52 -17.53 30.86 29.15
N LEU A 53 -18.47 31.13 28.25
CA LEU A 53 -19.72 31.82 28.57
C LEU A 53 -20.65 30.91 29.40
N ALA A 54 -20.73 29.61 29.11
CA ALA A 54 -21.50 28.65 29.90
C ALA A 54 -20.91 28.47 31.30
N GLY A 55 -19.54 28.49 31.40
CA GLY A 55 -18.81 28.38 32.67
C GLY A 55 -18.80 27.01 33.26
N GLY A 56 -18.65 26.93 34.56
CA GLY A 56 -18.57 25.66 35.33
C GLY A 56 -19.49 25.67 36.56
N ALA A 57 -19.15 24.91 37.59
CA ALA A 57 -19.94 24.75 38.81
C ALA A 57 -20.21 26.06 39.56
N ARG A 58 -19.44 27.12 39.27
CA ARG A 58 -19.61 28.48 39.87
C ARG A 58 -20.26 29.50 38.94
N GLY A 59 -20.85 29.08 37.83
CA GLY A 59 -21.47 29.94 36.82
C GLY A 59 -20.51 30.35 35.67
N ALA A 60 -20.92 31.35 34.88
CA ALA A 60 -20.16 31.83 33.74
C ALA A 60 -18.74 32.27 34.10
N SER A 61 -17.77 31.81 33.35
CA SER A 61 -16.36 32.17 33.62
C SER A 61 -15.98 33.53 33.10
N ILE A 62 -16.63 34.05 32.05
CA ILE A 62 -16.46 35.37 31.50
C ILE A 62 -17.81 36.08 31.32
N VAL A 63 -17.79 37.39 31.47
CA VAL A 63 -18.83 38.32 31.03
C VAL A 63 -18.21 39.15 29.92
N ALA A 64 -18.63 38.92 28.69
CA ALA A 64 -18.06 39.56 27.50
C ALA A 64 -18.15 41.10 27.60
N GLY A 65 -17.02 41.79 27.38
CA GLY A 65 -16.91 43.23 27.51
C GLY A 65 -16.75 43.76 28.93
N LYS A 66 -16.65 42.88 29.94
CA LYS A 66 -16.61 43.26 31.36
C LYS A 66 -15.62 42.38 32.16
N ALA A 67 -14.35 42.64 32.02
CA ALA A 67 -13.33 41.82 32.70
C ALA A 67 -13.46 41.86 34.23
N ALA A 68 -13.77 43.05 34.82
CA ALA A 68 -13.91 43.21 36.28
C ALA A 68 -15.08 42.40 36.87
N GLU A 69 -16.10 42.03 36.06
CA GLU A 69 -17.23 41.18 36.47
C GLU A 69 -16.93 39.68 36.22
N SER A 70 -15.95 39.38 35.39
CA SER A 70 -15.62 38.00 34.93
C SER A 70 -14.88 37.19 36.00
N LEU A 71 -15.39 35.98 36.29
CA LEU A 71 -14.82 35.08 37.26
C LEU A 71 -13.39 34.64 36.88
N LEU A 72 -13.12 34.40 35.59
CA LEU A 72 -11.82 34.11 35.06
C LEU A 72 -10.77 35.17 35.41
N PHE A 73 -11.13 36.48 35.14
CA PHE A 73 -10.21 37.58 35.44
C PHE A 73 -9.97 37.71 36.95
N LYS A 74 -11.02 37.62 37.78
CA LYS A 74 -10.87 37.67 39.25
C LYS A 74 -9.98 36.56 39.76
N ALA A 75 -10.13 35.35 39.21
CA ALA A 75 -9.33 34.18 39.61
C ALA A 75 -7.85 34.34 39.26
N VAL A 76 -7.52 34.77 38.01
CA VAL A 76 -6.13 34.93 37.59
C VAL A 76 -5.45 36.17 38.22
N ALA A 77 -6.23 37.24 38.49
CA ALA A 77 -5.78 38.44 39.21
C ALA A 77 -5.71 38.19 40.73
N ARG A 78 -6.13 37.02 41.21
CA ARG A 78 -6.18 36.66 42.64
C ARG A 78 -7.02 37.58 43.48
N GLN A 79 -8.14 38.08 42.92
CA GLN A 79 -9.11 38.94 43.58
C GLN A 79 -10.22 38.10 44.18
N GLY A 80 -10.11 37.67 45.42
CA GLY A 80 -11.07 36.85 46.14
C GLY A 80 -10.57 35.47 46.53
N GLU A 81 -11.51 34.58 46.91
CA GLU A 81 -11.18 33.25 47.42
C GLU A 81 -10.65 32.31 46.34
N LEU A 82 -11.11 32.49 45.11
CA LEU A 82 -10.66 31.65 43.97
C LEU A 82 -9.41 32.20 43.34
N GLN A 83 -8.30 31.46 43.46
CA GLN A 83 -7.00 31.83 42.90
C GLN A 83 -6.52 30.79 41.87
N MET A 84 -6.29 31.22 40.63
CA MET A 84 -5.83 30.38 39.52
C MET A 84 -4.59 30.98 38.83
N PRO A 85 -3.69 30.17 38.35
CA PRO A 85 -3.52 28.74 38.64
C PRO A 85 -3.30 28.48 40.13
N PRO A 86 -3.64 27.28 40.67
CA PRO A 86 -3.55 26.97 42.08
C PRO A 86 -2.09 26.93 42.56
N GLY A 87 -1.88 27.20 43.85
CA GLY A 87 -0.55 27.21 44.46
C GLY A 87 0.23 28.51 44.26
N LYS A 88 1.57 28.44 44.30
CA LYS A 88 2.44 29.64 44.23
C LYS A 88 2.70 30.18 42.82
N LYS A 89 2.19 29.54 41.78
CA LYS A 89 2.39 29.95 40.37
C LYS A 89 1.31 30.96 39.92
N ALA A 90 1.48 32.23 40.28
CA ALA A 90 0.65 33.30 39.72
C ALA A 90 1.05 33.58 38.26
N LEU A 91 0.09 34.01 37.43
CA LEU A 91 0.41 34.52 36.09
C LEU A 91 1.17 35.85 36.22
N PRO A 92 2.14 36.14 35.34
CA PRO A 92 2.78 37.43 35.22
C PRO A 92 1.75 38.55 34.99
N PHE A 93 2.06 39.76 35.46
CA PHE A 93 1.16 40.92 35.39
C PHE A 93 0.75 41.27 33.95
N ASP A 94 1.69 41.19 33.02
CA ASP A 94 1.44 41.42 31.60
C ASP A 94 0.43 40.39 31.00
N GLN A 95 0.55 39.14 31.38
CA GLN A 95 -0.41 38.11 30.96
C GLN A 95 -1.80 38.33 31.55
N ILE A 96 -1.90 38.77 32.78
CA ILE A 96 -3.18 39.16 33.41
C ILE A 96 -3.81 40.34 32.65
N GLN A 97 -3.00 41.33 32.24
CA GLN A 97 -3.50 42.47 31.45
C GLN A 97 -3.98 42.07 30.05
N ILE A 98 -3.33 41.10 29.41
CA ILE A 98 -3.77 40.53 28.13
C ILE A 98 -5.12 39.84 28.28
N ILE A 99 -5.32 39.03 29.31
CA ILE A 99 -6.61 38.38 29.60
C ILE A 99 -7.70 39.43 29.86
N ARG A 100 -7.38 40.52 30.59
CA ARG A 100 -8.28 41.65 30.82
C ARG A 100 -8.71 42.32 29.51
N GLN A 101 -7.72 42.73 28.71
CA GLN A 101 -7.98 43.42 27.42
C GLN A 101 -8.79 42.55 26.47
N TRP A 102 -8.52 41.25 26.43
CA TRP A 102 -9.25 40.30 25.63
C TRP A 102 -10.72 40.19 26.06
N ILE A 103 -10.98 40.09 27.37
CA ILE A 103 -12.36 40.04 27.88
C ILE A 103 -13.07 41.37 27.63
N ASP A 104 -12.44 42.54 27.88
CA ASP A 104 -13.01 43.84 27.67
C ASP A 104 -13.29 44.13 26.17
N ALA A 105 -12.53 43.53 25.28
CA ALA A 105 -12.81 43.53 23.84
C ALA A 105 -13.99 42.60 23.41
N GLY A 106 -14.71 42.02 24.39
CA GLY A 106 -15.83 41.12 24.12
C GLY A 106 -15.46 39.64 24.01
N ALA A 107 -14.23 39.28 24.42
CA ALA A 107 -13.66 37.95 24.33
C ALA A 107 -13.80 37.34 22.91
N PRO A 108 -13.24 38.02 21.88
CA PRO A 108 -13.26 37.47 20.53
C PRO A 108 -12.56 36.11 20.51
N TRP A 109 -13.13 35.16 19.73
CA TRP A 109 -12.62 33.77 19.63
C TRP A 109 -12.66 33.32 18.16
N SER A 110 -11.64 33.69 17.41
CA SER A 110 -11.48 33.32 16.01
C SER A 110 -10.96 31.89 15.90
N GLY A 111 -11.82 30.89 16.13
CA GLY A 111 -11.46 29.47 16.11
C GLY A 111 -12.40 28.55 16.88
N GLY A 112 -13.58 29.01 17.19
CA GLY A 112 -14.65 28.21 17.79
C GLY A 112 -15.30 27.29 16.74
N ASN A 113 -15.61 26.05 17.11
CA ASN A 113 -16.45 25.11 16.37
C ASN A 113 -17.86 25.67 16.17
N GLY A 114 -18.02 26.55 15.20
CA GLY A 114 -19.29 27.05 14.76
C GLY A 114 -19.49 26.71 13.29
N THR A 115 -20.43 25.82 13.02
CA THR A 115 -21.00 25.54 11.71
C THR A 115 -21.43 26.84 11.01
N ALA A 116 -20.54 27.44 10.24
CA ALA A 116 -20.89 28.34 9.13
C ALA A 116 -19.66 28.44 8.22
N GLY A 117 -19.81 27.99 6.99
CA GLY A 117 -18.72 27.90 6.00
C GLY A 117 -18.00 29.24 5.79
N LYS A 118 -16.79 29.32 6.35
CA LYS A 118 -15.75 30.11 5.69
C LYS A 118 -15.23 29.24 4.58
N ALA A 119 -15.29 29.73 3.35
CA ALA A 119 -14.57 29.16 2.25
C ALA A 119 -13.14 28.86 2.72
N ALA A 120 -12.76 27.60 2.76
CA ALA A 120 -11.43 27.18 3.13
C ALA A 120 -10.45 27.96 2.27
N SER A 121 -9.54 28.72 2.88
CA SER A 121 -8.42 29.32 2.15
C SER A 121 -7.76 28.18 1.35
N ALA A 122 -7.49 28.41 0.07
CA ALA A 122 -6.91 27.41 -0.80
C ALA A 122 -5.74 26.71 -0.09
N PRO A 123 -5.65 25.37 -0.13
CA PRO A 123 -4.62 24.63 0.59
C PRO A 123 -3.25 25.20 0.26
N THR A 124 -2.46 25.55 1.27
CA THR A 124 -1.13 26.14 1.08
C THR A 124 -0.08 25.10 0.71
N TRP A 125 -0.30 23.84 1.12
CA TRP A 125 0.64 22.75 0.84
C TRP A 125 0.53 22.28 -0.61
N TRP A 126 1.66 21.99 -1.24
CA TRP A 126 1.77 21.68 -2.67
C TRP A 126 0.90 20.49 -3.10
N SER A 127 0.91 19.42 -2.30
CA SER A 127 0.23 18.15 -2.65
C SER A 127 -1.29 18.23 -2.53
N PHE A 128 -1.81 19.17 -1.73
CA PHE A 128 -3.27 19.37 -1.56
C PHE A 128 -3.87 20.29 -2.62
N ARG A 129 -3.05 20.76 -3.58
CA ARG A 129 -3.50 21.53 -4.73
C ARG A 129 -3.62 20.62 -5.95
N LYS A 130 -4.61 20.87 -6.76
CA LYS A 130 -4.80 20.16 -8.04
C LYS A 130 -3.53 20.19 -8.89
N PRO A 131 -3.15 19.07 -9.57
CA PRO A 131 -2.05 19.04 -10.50
C PRO A 131 -2.23 20.09 -11.62
N ALA A 132 -1.17 20.80 -11.94
CA ALA A 132 -1.16 21.82 -13.00
C ALA A 132 -0.16 21.41 -14.09
N LYS A 133 -0.67 21.08 -15.28
CA LYS A 133 0.17 20.72 -16.43
C LYS A 133 0.95 21.94 -16.92
N PRO A 134 2.29 21.90 -16.96
CA PRO A 134 3.09 22.97 -17.56
C PRO A 134 2.77 23.13 -19.04
N ALA A 135 2.35 24.35 -19.45
CA ALA A 135 1.94 24.61 -20.81
C ALA A 135 3.12 24.46 -21.81
N GLY A 136 2.87 23.77 -22.92
CA GLY A 136 3.83 23.65 -24.03
C GLY A 136 5.12 22.89 -23.70
N LYS A 137 5.17 22.14 -22.61
CA LYS A 137 6.32 21.33 -22.19
C LYS A 137 6.09 19.86 -22.47
N SER A 138 7.14 19.17 -22.93
CA SER A 138 7.24 17.71 -22.98
C SER A 138 7.93 17.17 -21.73
N ILE A 139 7.96 15.84 -21.55
CA ILE A 139 8.68 15.20 -20.46
C ILE A 139 10.17 15.58 -20.46
N ASN A 140 10.81 15.62 -21.63
CA ASN A 140 12.22 15.94 -21.76
C ASN A 140 12.53 17.42 -21.47
N ASP A 141 11.61 18.35 -21.75
CA ASP A 141 11.78 19.77 -21.37
C ASP A 141 11.75 19.98 -19.85
N LEU A 142 11.20 19.05 -19.12
CA LEU A 142 11.09 19.10 -17.65
C LEU A 142 12.22 18.35 -16.94
N LEU A 143 12.99 17.55 -17.68
CA LEU A 143 14.12 16.80 -17.15
C LEU A 143 15.41 17.62 -17.22
N LYS A 144 16.37 17.30 -16.37
CA LYS A 144 17.72 17.88 -16.49
C LYS A 144 18.43 17.25 -17.69
N PRO A 145 19.36 17.98 -18.35
CA PRO A 145 20.20 17.41 -19.40
C PRO A 145 20.88 16.13 -18.91
N THR A 146 20.86 15.10 -19.76
CA THR A 146 21.31 13.76 -19.39
C THR A 146 22.76 13.50 -19.83
N VAL A 147 23.33 12.53 -19.18
CA VAL A 147 24.62 11.89 -19.46
C VAL A 147 24.53 11.04 -20.74
N ALA A 148 25.61 10.39 -21.17
CA ALA A 148 25.65 9.53 -22.33
C ALA A 148 24.51 8.48 -22.35
N ALA A 149 24.02 8.16 -23.55
CA ALA A 149 23.02 7.12 -23.74
C ALA A 149 23.56 5.74 -23.33
N ALA A 150 22.71 4.90 -22.74
CA ALA A 150 23.05 3.51 -22.45
C ALA A 150 23.20 2.71 -23.76
N ASP A 151 24.04 1.71 -23.75
CA ASP A 151 24.18 0.77 -24.87
C ASP A 151 22.93 -0.13 -24.99
N ARG A 152 22.80 -0.81 -26.14
CA ARG A 152 21.61 -1.61 -26.44
C ARG A 152 21.46 -2.85 -25.54
N ASN A 153 22.55 -3.48 -25.11
CA ASN A 153 22.48 -4.63 -24.19
C ASN A 153 21.96 -4.17 -22.82
N THR A 154 22.48 -3.04 -22.32
CA THR A 154 22.00 -2.43 -21.08
C THR A 154 20.52 -2.06 -21.17
N LEU A 155 20.08 -1.44 -22.27
CA LEU A 155 18.69 -1.01 -22.44
C LEU A 155 17.71 -2.18 -22.49
N ILE A 156 18.00 -3.25 -23.26
CA ILE A 156 17.09 -4.42 -23.30
C ILE A 156 17.05 -5.13 -21.96
N ARG A 157 18.18 -5.28 -21.27
CA ARG A 157 18.22 -5.92 -19.96
C ARG A 157 17.42 -5.13 -18.93
N ARG A 158 17.62 -3.80 -18.84
CA ARG A 158 16.88 -2.90 -17.97
C ARG A 158 15.38 -2.96 -18.24
N ALA A 159 14.99 -2.72 -19.51
CA ALA A 159 13.58 -2.67 -19.90
C ALA A 159 12.86 -4.02 -19.62
N THR A 160 13.54 -5.16 -19.84
CA THR A 160 12.94 -6.47 -19.63
C THR A 160 12.73 -6.73 -18.14
N PHE A 161 13.72 -6.44 -17.27
CA PHE A 161 13.53 -6.56 -15.82
C PHE A 161 12.47 -5.59 -15.30
N ASP A 162 12.50 -4.34 -15.70
CA ASP A 162 11.55 -3.33 -15.20
C ASP A 162 10.11 -3.67 -15.55
N LEU A 163 9.86 -4.17 -16.76
CA LEU A 163 8.51 -4.49 -17.21
C LEU A 163 8.05 -5.91 -16.88
N THR A 164 8.97 -6.89 -16.83
CA THR A 164 8.58 -8.30 -16.69
C THR A 164 9.16 -8.97 -15.44
N GLY A 165 10.16 -8.39 -14.79
CA GLY A 165 10.87 -8.97 -13.65
C GLY A 165 11.69 -10.20 -14.02
N LEU A 166 12.07 -10.36 -15.29
CA LEU A 166 12.85 -11.47 -15.82
C LEU A 166 14.01 -10.97 -16.69
N PRO A 167 15.11 -11.74 -16.82
CA PRO A 167 16.15 -11.44 -17.80
C PRO A 167 15.63 -11.65 -19.23
N PRO A 168 16.13 -10.89 -20.23
CA PRO A 168 15.83 -11.17 -21.62
C PRO A 168 16.48 -12.49 -22.07
N ALA A 169 15.84 -13.21 -23.00
CA ALA A 169 16.44 -14.39 -23.62
C ALA A 169 17.57 -14.00 -24.58
N PRO A 170 18.61 -14.85 -24.78
CA PRO A 170 19.75 -14.54 -25.64
C PRO A 170 19.38 -14.16 -27.08
N ASP A 171 18.39 -14.84 -27.67
CA ASP A 171 17.86 -14.56 -29.00
C ASP A 171 17.14 -13.20 -29.07
N GLU A 172 16.44 -12.80 -28.03
CA GLU A 172 15.81 -11.47 -27.92
C GLU A 172 16.86 -10.36 -27.86
N VAL A 173 17.94 -10.59 -27.10
CA VAL A 173 19.09 -9.65 -27.05
C VAL A 173 19.73 -9.53 -28.41
N ALA A 174 20.07 -10.66 -29.05
CA ALA A 174 20.71 -10.67 -30.36
C ALA A 174 19.83 -9.98 -31.42
N ALA A 175 18.53 -10.26 -31.45
CA ALA A 175 17.59 -9.64 -32.36
C ALA A 175 17.51 -8.12 -32.17
N PHE A 176 17.37 -7.66 -30.91
CA PHE A 176 17.28 -6.24 -30.61
C PHE A 176 18.58 -5.50 -30.93
N VAL A 177 19.74 -6.06 -30.58
CA VAL A 177 21.05 -5.43 -30.86
C VAL A 177 21.31 -5.31 -32.38
N ALA A 178 20.87 -6.30 -33.15
CA ALA A 178 21.02 -6.30 -34.62
C ALA A 178 19.98 -5.43 -35.36
N ASP A 179 18.83 -5.11 -34.75
CA ASP A 179 17.77 -4.35 -35.40
C ASP A 179 18.19 -2.89 -35.59
N LYS A 180 18.32 -2.47 -36.86
CA LYS A 180 18.71 -1.09 -37.25
C LYS A 180 17.51 -0.14 -37.44
N ASP A 181 16.29 -0.61 -37.24
CA ASP A 181 15.10 0.25 -37.34
C ASP A 181 15.18 1.37 -36.28
N PRO A 182 14.98 2.64 -36.65
CA PRO A 182 14.89 3.73 -35.67
C PRO A 182 13.83 3.49 -34.56
N LYS A 183 12.81 2.68 -34.86
CA LYS A 183 11.74 2.30 -33.92
C LYS A 183 12.01 0.98 -33.17
N ALA A 184 13.21 0.42 -33.26
CA ALA A 184 13.54 -0.86 -32.62
C ALA A 184 13.24 -0.85 -31.11
N TYR A 185 13.55 0.26 -30.44
CA TYR A 185 13.28 0.39 -29.01
C TYR A 185 11.79 0.49 -28.69
N GLN A 186 11.00 1.22 -29.46
CA GLN A 186 9.53 1.26 -29.30
C GLN A 186 8.91 -0.11 -29.50
N LYS A 187 9.33 -0.86 -30.52
CA LYS A 187 8.88 -2.26 -30.75
C LYS A 187 9.23 -3.16 -29.55
N LEU A 188 10.42 -2.98 -28.97
CA LEU A 188 10.82 -3.69 -27.75
C LEU A 188 9.86 -3.38 -26.59
N LEU A 189 9.58 -2.10 -26.33
CA LEU A 189 8.68 -1.68 -25.25
C LEU A 189 7.27 -2.23 -25.47
N ASP A 190 6.72 -2.15 -26.67
CA ASP A 190 5.39 -2.65 -26.97
C ASP A 190 5.32 -4.17 -26.72
N ARG A 191 6.30 -4.93 -27.19
CA ARG A 191 6.38 -6.38 -26.94
C ARG A 191 6.43 -6.72 -25.44
N LEU A 192 7.22 -5.99 -24.66
CA LEU A 192 7.35 -6.21 -23.21
C LEU A 192 6.07 -5.83 -22.46
N LEU A 193 5.41 -4.74 -22.83
CA LEU A 193 4.15 -4.31 -22.25
C LEU A 193 2.99 -5.24 -22.60
N ASP A 194 3.04 -5.93 -23.75
CA ASP A 194 2.06 -6.92 -24.16
C ASP A 194 2.33 -8.31 -23.58
N SER A 195 3.51 -8.52 -22.99
CA SER A 195 3.86 -9.77 -22.34
C SER A 195 2.96 -10.04 -21.12
N PRO A 196 2.45 -11.27 -20.96
CA PRO A 196 1.71 -11.65 -19.75
C PRO A 196 2.57 -11.53 -18.47
N ARG A 197 3.89 -11.48 -18.60
CA ARG A 197 4.83 -11.29 -17.48
C ARG A 197 4.80 -9.88 -16.92
N TYR A 198 4.32 -8.91 -17.68
CA TYR A 198 4.12 -7.53 -17.24
C TYR A 198 3.19 -7.47 -16.02
N GLY A 199 2.01 -8.09 -16.10
CA GLY A 199 1.08 -8.09 -14.96
C GLY A 199 1.61 -8.85 -13.74
N GLU A 200 2.46 -9.87 -13.91
CA GLU A 200 3.12 -10.55 -12.78
C GLU A 200 4.09 -9.60 -12.05
N ARG A 201 4.90 -8.83 -12.80
CA ARG A 201 5.83 -7.85 -12.20
C ARG A 201 5.08 -6.70 -11.52
N TRP A 202 4.18 -6.05 -12.24
CA TRP A 202 3.47 -4.85 -11.75
C TRP A 202 2.38 -5.21 -10.74
N GLY A 203 1.82 -6.41 -10.85
CA GLY A 203 0.96 -6.98 -9.81
C GLY A 203 1.71 -7.14 -8.49
N ARG A 204 2.96 -7.64 -8.50
CA ARG A 204 3.75 -7.79 -7.27
C ARG A 204 3.96 -6.45 -6.56
N ILE A 205 4.30 -5.39 -7.33
CA ILE A 205 4.48 -4.04 -6.78
C ILE A 205 3.18 -3.53 -6.14
N TRP A 206 2.03 -3.76 -6.78
CA TRP A 206 0.74 -3.38 -6.22
C TRP A 206 0.39 -4.17 -4.96
N LEU A 207 0.69 -5.46 -4.94
CA LEU A 207 0.43 -6.34 -3.78
C LEU A 207 1.24 -5.94 -2.54
N ASP A 208 2.42 -5.33 -2.72
CA ASP A 208 3.19 -4.74 -1.61
C ASP A 208 2.48 -3.51 -1.02
N VAL A 209 1.97 -2.63 -1.87
CA VAL A 209 1.21 -1.45 -1.43
C VAL A 209 -0.05 -1.85 -0.66
N THR A 210 -0.69 -2.94 -1.08
CA THR A 210 -1.94 -3.43 -0.49
C THR A 210 -1.73 -4.46 0.61
N ARG A 211 -0.48 -4.69 1.05
CA ARG A 211 -0.12 -5.62 2.11
C ARG A 211 -0.69 -7.04 1.95
N TYR A 212 -0.68 -7.53 0.71
CA TYR A 212 -1.19 -8.86 0.38
C TYR A 212 -0.48 -9.96 1.16
N ALA A 213 -1.27 -10.85 1.74
CA ALA A 213 -0.82 -12.13 2.28
C ALA A 213 -1.91 -13.19 2.14
N ASP A 214 -1.50 -14.46 2.20
CA ASP A 214 -2.41 -15.61 2.21
C ASP A 214 -2.83 -16.00 3.64
N THR A 215 -2.38 -15.23 4.66
CA THR A 215 -2.73 -15.44 6.08
C THR A 215 -2.96 -14.13 6.83
N GLY A 216 -3.64 -14.23 7.98
CA GLY A 216 -4.03 -13.09 8.81
C GLY A 216 -2.92 -12.51 9.69
N GLY A 217 -1.85 -13.27 9.93
CA GLY A 217 -0.82 -12.87 10.89
C GLY A 217 -1.26 -13.12 12.34
N TYR A 218 -0.56 -12.47 13.26
CA TYR A 218 -0.70 -12.65 14.69
C TYR A 218 -0.46 -14.10 15.15
N GLU A 219 -0.90 -14.46 16.35
CA GLU A 219 -0.60 -15.75 16.99
C GLU A 219 -1.23 -16.94 16.29
N THR A 220 -2.45 -16.78 15.78
CA THR A 220 -3.19 -17.86 15.12
C THR A 220 -2.93 -17.91 13.61
N ASP A 221 -2.48 -16.82 13.03
CA ASP A 221 -2.10 -16.67 11.61
C ASP A 221 -3.04 -17.40 10.65
N VAL A 222 -4.35 -17.09 10.77
CA VAL A 222 -5.45 -17.77 10.07
C VAL A 222 -5.25 -17.70 8.56
N LEU A 223 -5.45 -18.83 7.90
CA LEU A 223 -5.35 -18.93 6.43
C LEU A 223 -6.49 -18.17 5.75
N PHE A 224 -6.15 -17.41 4.70
CA PHE A 224 -7.08 -16.80 3.75
C PHE A 224 -7.14 -17.63 2.46
N PRO A 225 -7.97 -18.66 2.38
CA PRO A 225 -7.91 -19.68 1.33
C PRO A 225 -8.22 -19.14 -0.07
N ASN A 226 -8.81 -17.96 -0.16
CA ASN A 226 -9.25 -17.31 -1.40
C ASN A 226 -8.47 -16.03 -1.74
N ALA A 227 -7.46 -15.66 -0.96
CA ALA A 227 -6.65 -14.44 -1.17
C ALA A 227 -6.02 -14.40 -2.57
N TRP A 228 -5.52 -15.53 -3.06
CA TRP A 228 -4.91 -15.68 -4.37
C TRP A 228 -5.77 -15.18 -5.54
N ARG A 229 -7.09 -15.15 -5.39
CA ARG A 229 -8.00 -14.63 -6.41
C ARG A 229 -7.84 -13.13 -6.61
N TYR A 230 -7.55 -12.39 -5.53
CA TYR A 230 -7.22 -10.98 -5.61
C TYR A 230 -5.88 -10.76 -6.33
N ARG A 231 -4.85 -11.55 -6.00
CA ARG A 231 -3.58 -11.51 -6.73
C ARG A 231 -3.80 -11.73 -8.23
N ASP A 232 -4.56 -12.74 -8.58
CA ASP A 232 -4.85 -13.08 -9.98
C ASP A 232 -5.68 -11.96 -10.67
N TYR A 233 -6.64 -11.35 -9.97
CA TYR A 233 -7.38 -10.17 -10.43
C TYR A 233 -6.44 -9.01 -10.70
N VAL A 234 -5.50 -8.71 -9.81
CA VAL A 234 -4.52 -7.63 -9.97
C VAL A 234 -3.64 -7.89 -11.20
N ILE A 235 -3.10 -9.10 -11.36
CA ILE A 235 -2.29 -9.49 -12.53
C ILE A 235 -3.07 -9.28 -13.83
N ARG A 236 -4.32 -9.74 -13.91
CA ARG A 236 -5.18 -9.56 -15.09
C ARG A 236 -5.47 -8.08 -15.38
N SER A 237 -5.70 -7.30 -14.34
CA SER A 237 -5.96 -5.86 -14.47
C SER A 237 -4.78 -5.10 -15.08
N PHE A 238 -3.55 -5.38 -14.64
CA PHE A 238 -2.34 -4.78 -15.23
C PHE A 238 -2.10 -5.29 -16.65
N ASN A 239 -2.27 -6.59 -16.91
CA ASN A 239 -2.08 -7.16 -18.26
C ASN A 239 -3.03 -6.55 -19.30
N SER A 240 -4.28 -6.33 -18.92
CA SER A 240 -5.30 -5.71 -19.78
C SER A 240 -5.20 -4.19 -19.90
N ASP A 241 -4.22 -3.57 -19.22
CA ASP A 241 -4.12 -2.10 -19.08
C ASP A 241 -5.45 -1.49 -18.62
N LYS A 242 -6.10 -2.13 -17.63
CA LYS A 242 -7.36 -1.62 -17.08
C LYS A 242 -7.16 -0.16 -16.65
N PRO A 243 -8.05 0.77 -17.07
CA PRO A 243 -7.96 2.15 -16.61
C PRO A 243 -7.85 2.22 -15.08
N TYR A 244 -6.86 2.93 -14.57
CA TYR A 244 -6.57 2.93 -13.14
C TYR A 244 -7.73 3.49 -12.31
N ASP A 245 -8.53 4.41 -12.87
CA ASP A 245 -9.76 4.89 -12.23
C ASP A 245 -10.83 3.78 -12.14
N GLU A 246 -10.98 2.92 -13.17
CA GLU A 246 -11.86 1.75 -13.11
C GLU A 246 -11.32 0.73 -12.08
N PHE A 247 -10.01 0.50 -12.07
CA PHE A 247 -9.36 -0.38 -11.09
C PHE A 247 -9.59 0.07 -9.64
N ILE A 248 -9.54 1.38 -9.36
CA ILE A 248 -9.90 1.94 -8.04
C ILE A 248 -11.38 1.73 -7.72
N LYS A 249 -12.26 2.05 -8.68
CA LYS A 249 -13.72 1.90 -8.50
C LYS A 249 -14.09 0.44 -8.20
N GLU A 250 -13.46 -0.51 -8.88
CA GLU A 250 -13.67 -1.93 -8.62
C GLU A 250 -13.18 -2.36 -7.23
N GLN A 251 -12.05 -1.83 -6.77
CA GLN A 251 -11.54 -2.17 -5.44
C GLN A 251 -12.37 -1.54 -4.33
N VAL A 252 -12.79 -0.29 -4.49
CA VAL A 252 -13.48 0.44 -3.42
C VAL A 252 -14.98 0.10 -3.36
N ALA A 253 -15.65 -0.05 -4.51
CA ALA A 253 -17.10 -0.03 -4.57
C ALA A 253 -17.71 -0.82 -5.74
N ALA A 254 -17.11 -1.94 -6.15
CA ALA A 254 -17.61 -2.71 -7.29
C ALA A 254 -19.09 -3.11 -7.15
N ASP A 255 -19.50 -3.48 -5.95
CA ASP A 255 -20.86 -3.90 -5.63
C ASP A 255 -21.88 -2.74 -5.62
N GLU A 256 -21.42 -1.53 -5.31
CA GLU A 256 -22.28 -0.34 -5.30
C GLU A 256 -22.38 0.33 -6.68
N ILE A 257 -21.32 0.24 -7.50
CA ILE A 257 -21.27 0.86 -8.84
C ILE A 257 -21.90 -0.07 -9.88
N TRP A 258 -21.62 -1.38 -9.78
CA TRP A 258 -22.15 -2.41 -10.67
C TRP A 258 -22.89 -3.47 -9.83
N PRO A 259 -24.06 -3.13 -9.29
CA PRO A 259 -24.78 -4.02 -8.39
C PRO A 259 -25.20 -5.30 -9.13
N ASP A 260 -24.92 -6.43 -8.51
CA ASP A 260 -25.38 -7.75 -8.91
C ASP A 260 -25.82 -8.46 -7.64
N ASN A 261 -26.99 -9.09 -7.64
CA ASN A 261 -27.50 -9.77 -6.47
C ASN A 261 -26.66 -10.98 -6.05
N PHE A 262 -25.76 -11.47 -6.92
CA PHE A 262 -24.96 -12.70 -6.76
C PHE A 262 -25.77 -13.91 -6.29
N ASP A 263 -27.10 -13.85 -6.42
CA ASP A 263 -27.92 -15.03 -6.25
C ASP A 263 -27.64 -15.99 -7.41
N LEU A 264 -26.99 -17.10 -7.08
CA LEU A 264 -26.69 -18.17 -8.01
C LEU A 264 -27.78 -19.26 -8.01
N ASN A 265 -28.84 -19.12 -7.19
CA ASN A 265 -29.98 -20.04 -7.19
C ASN A 265 -30.67 -19.99 -8.55
N GLY A 266 -30.82 -21.14 -9.18
CA GLY A 266 -31.37 -21.25 -10.53
C GLY A 266 -30.38 -20.93 -11.67
N THR A 267 -29.16 -20.51 -11.38
CA THR A 267 -28.12 -20.28 -12.40
C THR A 267 -27.32 -21.56 -12.60
N TYR A 268 -27.76 -22.42 -13.51
CA TYR A 268 -27.10 -23.70 -13.77
C TYR A 268 -25.73 -23.55 -14.40
N GLU A 269 -25.52 -22.52 -15.21
CA GLU A 269 -24.24 -22.10 -15.74
C GLU A 269 -23.96 -20.65 -15.34
N LEU A 270 -22.69 -20.25 -15.31
CA LEU A 270 -22.29 -18.88 -15.00
C LEU A 270 -22.18 -18.07 -16.30
N PRO A 271 -23.19 -17.26 -16.68
CA PRO A 271 -23.17 -16.51 -17.93
C PRO A 271 -22.11 -15.40 -17.89
N GLU A 272 -21.65 -14.96 -19.06
CA GLU A 272 -20.58 -13.97 -19.21
C GLU A 272 -20.81 -12.66 -18.41
N PRO A 273 -22.00 -12.06 -18.38
CA PRO A 273 -22.24 -10.86 -17.55
C PRO A 273 -21.97 -11.10 -16.06
N LYS A 274 -22.38 -12.27 -15.54
CA LYS A 274 -22.10 -12.63 -14.14
C LYS A 274 -20.61 -12.85 -13.87
N ARG A 275 -19.91 -13.50 -14.79
CA ARG A 275 -18.44 -13.63 -14.69
C ARG A 275 -17.76 -12.29 -14.62
N LYS A 276 -18.16 -11.33 -15.45
CA LYS A 276 -17.62 -9.96 -15.44
C LYS A 276 -17.93 -9.24 -14.13
N SER A 277 -19.15 -9.39 -13.61
CA SER A 277 -19.52 -8.83 -12.29
C SER A 277 -18.68 -9.43 -11.15
N LEU A 278 -18.47 -10.75 -11.18
CA LEU A 278 -17.59 -11.44 -10.22
C LEU A 278 -16.15 -10.96 -10.30
N GLU A 279 -15.60 -10.82 -11.50
CA GLU A 279 -14.24 -10.32 -11.72
C GLU A 279 -14.07 -8.93 -11.10
N ARG A 280 -15.01 -8.01 -11.33
CA ARG A 280 -15.01 -6.70 -10.71
C ARG A 280 -15.10 -6.79 -9.19
N ARG A 281 -15.95 -7.68 -8.69
CA ARG A 281 -16.15 -7.86 -7.25
C ARG A 281 -14.90 -8.33 -6.53
N LEU A 282 -14.03 -9.12 -7.20
CA LEU A 282 -12.75 -9.54 -6.66
C LEU A 282 -11.85 -8.36 -6.27
N GLY A 283 -12.02 -7.19 -6.88
CA GLY A 283 -11.33 -5.97 -6.47
C GLY A 283 -11.55 -5.64 -5.00
N THR A 284 -12.78 -5.83 -4.47
CA THR A 284 -13.12 -5.51 -3.08
C THR A 284 -12.42 -6.40 -2.05
N THR A 285 -11.81 -7.52 -2.48
CA THR A 285 -10.98 -8.39 -1.62
C THR A 285 -9.83 -7.62 -0.95
N LEU A 286 -9.39 -6.49 -1.53
CA LEU A 286 -8.43 -5.58 -0.88
C LEU A 286 -8.74 -5.34 0.61
N TYR A 287 -10.02 -5.19 0.95
CA TYR A 287 -10.48 -4.87 2.30
C TYR A 287 -10.74 -6.10 3.18
N THR A 288 -10.53 -7.30 2.66
CA THR A 288 -10.67 -8.56 3.42
C THR A 288 -9.34 -9.18 3.82
N LEU A 289 -8.21 -8.60 3.36
CA LEU A 289 -6.86 -9.12 3.55
C LEU A 289 -6.06 -8.39 4.65
N GLY A 290 -6.73 -7.68 5.56
CA GLY A 290 -6.08 -6.99 6.66
C GLY A 290 -5.44 -7.94 7.67
N ALA A 291 -4.35 -7.52 8.30
CA ALA A 291 -3.83 -8.20 9.47
C ALA A 291 -4.79 -7.98 10.65
N MET A 292 -5.31 -9.05 11.23
CA MET A 292 -6.28 -8.96 12.34
C MET A 292 -6.18 -10.13 13.29
N PRO A 293 -6.13 -9.87 14.62
CA PRO A 293 -6.20 -10.93 15.62
C PRO A 293 -7.54 -11.66 15.54
N VAL A 294 -7.52 -12.98 15.58
CA VAL A 294 -8.74 -13.81 15.59
C VAL A 294 -9.62 -13.51 16.78
N GLU A 295 -9.02 -13.15 17.92
CA GLU A 295 -9.73 -12.82 19.14
C GLU A 295 -10.75 -11.70 18.94
N TYR A 296 -10.49 -10.75 18.04
CA TYR A 296 -11.44 -9.68 17.73
C TYR A 296 -12.74 -10.18 17.12
N THR A 297 -12.74 -11.34 16.47
CA THR A 297 -13.96 -11.92 15.88
C THR A 297 -14.98 -12.30 16.96
N PHE A 298 -14.54 -12.53 18.21
CA PHE A 298 -15.43 -12.78 19.37
C PHE A 298 -16.06 -11.49 19.93
N PHE A 299 -15.54 -10.32 19.56
CA PHE A 299 -16.00 -9.02 20.01
C PHE A 299 -16.49 -8.19 18.81
N GLY A 300 -17.69 -8.47 18.34
CA GLY A 300 -18.20 -7.95 17.05
C GLY A 300 -18.06 -6.43 16.87
N ASP A 301 -18.33 -5.62 17.90
CA ASP A 301 -18.19 -4.16 17.83
C ASP A 301 -16.72 -3.74 17.71
N GLN A 302 -15.80 -4.43 18.39
CA GLN A 302 -14.37 -4.15 18.32
C GLN A 302 -13.83 -4.58 16.95
N TYR A 303 -14.16 -5.77 16.48
CA TYR A 303 -13.80 -6.24 15.14
C TYR A 303 -14.20 -5.22 14.09
N ARG A 304 -15.46 -4.75 14.14
CA ARG A 304 -15.98 -3.81 13.16
C ARG A 304 -15.25 -2.46 13.20
N ALA A 305 -14.96 -1.95 14.38
CA ALA A 305 -14.24 -0.70 14.56
C ALA A 305 -12.80 -0.78 14.01
N GLU A 306 -12.10 -1.89 14.30
CA GLU A 306 -10.75 -2.15 13.77
C GLU A 306 -10.76 -2.31 12.25
N TRP A 307 -11.70 -3.09 11.70
CA TRP A 307 -11.83 -3.29 10.27
C TRP A 307 -12.14 -1.99 9.51
N GLN A 308 -13.01 -1.12 10.04
CA GLN A 308 -13.29 0.19 9.46
C GLN A 308 -12.07 1.12 9.51
N ALA A 309 -11.35 1.11 10.63
CA ALA A 309 -10.12 1.88 10.78
C ALA A 309 -9.05 1.41 9.76
N GLU A 310 -8.88 0.11 9.62
CA GLU A 310 -7.95 -0.49 8.67
C GLU A 310 -8.34 -0.18 7.21
N SER A 311 -9.65 -0.21 6.91
CA SER A 311 -10.17 0.17 5.60
C SER A 311 -9.87 1.63 5.24
N ALA A 312 -9.98 2.55 6.20
CA ALA A 312 -9.60 3.95 6.01
C ALA A 312 -8.08 4.09 5.78
N ILE A 313 -7.26 3.37 6.56
CA ILE A 313 -5.79 3.42 6.47
C ILE A 313 -5.31 2.89 5.11
N VAL A 314 -5.79 1.71 4.69
CA VAL A 314 -5.36 1.15 3.40
C VAL A 314 -5.81 2.01 2.22
N THR A 315 -7.00 2.61 2.30
CA THR A 315 -7.49 3.55 1.28
C THR A 315 -6.56 4.77 1.18
N ALA A 316 -6.21 5.37 2.32
CA ALA A 316 -5.32 6.52 2.37
C ALA A 316 -3.91 6.19 1.86
N ASN A 317 -3.32 5.09 2.30
CA ASN A 317 -1.99 4.66 1.88
C ASN A 317 -1.95 4.30 0.40
N ALA A 318 -2.91 3.48 -0.08
CA ALA A 318 -2.88 2.98 -1.44
C ALA A 318 -3.18 4.05 -2.49
N PHE A 319 -4.14 4.93 -2.23
CA PHE A 319 -4.66 5.85 -3.24
C PHE A 319 -4.29 7.31 -3.01
N LEU A 320 -4.09 7.73 -1.76
CA LEU A 320 -3.80 9.14 -1.43
C LEU A 320 -2.32 9.36 -1.05
N GLY A 321 -1.57 8.31 -0.75
CA GLY A 321 -0.20 8.45 -0.24
C GLY A 321 -0.15 9.32 1.01
N LEU A 322 -1.05 9.11 1.97
CA LEU A 322 -1.14 9.86 3.22
C LEU A 322 -1.10 8.92 4.43
N THR A 323 -0.43 9.36 5.47
CA THR A 323 -0.34 8.67 6.76
C THR A 323 -1.54 9.03 7.64
N PHE A 324 -2.58 8.20 7.63
CA PHE A 324 -3.83 8.46 8.35
C PHE A 324 -3.86 7.90 9.78
N GLN A 325 -2.96 6.98 10.12
CA GLN A 325 -2.98 6.24 11.40
C GLN A 325 -3.00 7.14 12.63
N CYS A 326 -2.24 8.26 12.63
CA CYS A 326 -2.20 9.19 13.75
C CYS A 326 -3.59 9.81 14.02
N ALA A 327 -4.37 10.05 12.97
CA ALA A 327 -5.69 10.67 13.08
C ALA A 327 -6.75 9.75 13.71
N ARG A 328 -6.45 8.47 13.91
CA ARG A 328 -7.32 7.55 14.64
C ARG A 328 -7.54 7.94 16.11
N CYS A 329 -6.49 8.43 16.78
CA CYS A 329 -6.52 8.70 18.22
C CYS A 329 -6.68 10.18 18.58
N HIS A 330 -6.18 11.09 17.72
CA HIS A 330 -6.22 12.54 17.88
C HIS A 330 -6.05 13.20 16.51
N ASP A 331 -6.27 14.50 16.40
CA ASP A 331 -6.00 15.22 15.15
C ASP A 331 -4.54 14.99 14.71
N HIS A 332 -4.33 14.82 13.40
CA HIS A 332 -2.99 14.56 12.86
C HIS A 332 -2.04 15.70 13.25
N LYS A 333 -0.86 15.33 13.77
CA LYS A 333 0.05 16.30 14.38
C LYS A 333 0.53 17.38 13.40
N PHE A 334 0.69 17.03 12.14
CA PHE A 334 1.33 17.90 11.13
C PHE A 334 0.37 18.28 10.00
N ASP A 335 -0.42 17.33 9.51
CA ASP A 335 -1.34 17.52 8.43
C ASP A 335 -2.68 18.05 8.90
N PRO A 336 -3.39 18.84 8.09
CA PRO A 336 -4.72 19.36 8.42
C PRO A 336 -5.79 18.26 8.26
N ILE A 337 -5.58 17.14 8.93
CA ILE A 337 -6.46 15.97 8.97
C ILE A 337 -6.90 15.79 10.41
N SER A 338 -8.18 16.00 10.66
CA SER A 338 -8.73 15.83 12.00
C SER A 338 -9.04 14.37 12.31
N GLN A 339 -9.18 14.04 13.59
CA GLN A 339 -9.72 12.74 14.03
C GLN A 339 -11.10 12.50 13.40
N ARG A 340 -11.92 13.56 13.28
CA ARG A 340 -13.20 13.51 12.60
C ARG A 340 -13.08 13.06 11.14
N ASP A 341 -12.10 13.57 10.40
CA ASP A 341 -11.86 13.18 9.00
C ASP A 341 -11.51 11.70 8.87
N PHE A 342 -10.72 11.16 9.81
CA PHE A 342 -10.41 9.73 9.87
C PHE A 342 -11.68 8.88 9.98
N TYR A 343 -12.55 9.18 10.94
CA TYR A 343 -13.78 8.41 11.15
C TYR A 343 -14.82 8.65 10.05
N ARG A 344 -14.84 9.81 9.42
CA ARG A 344 -15.67 10.07 8.24
C ARG A 344 -15.23 9.22 7.04
N LEU A 345 -13.91 9.07 6.83
CA LEU A 345 -13.39 8.19 5.78
C LEU A 345 -13.77 6.71 6.07
N GLY A 346 -13.59 6.25 7.31
CA GLY A 346 -14.01 4.91 7.74
C GLY A 346 -15.51 4.66 7.63
N ALA A 347 -16.35 5.70 7.82
CA ALA A 347 -17.80 5.61 7.75
C ALA A 347 -18.33 5.23 6.35
N HIS A 348 -17.54 5.39 5.29
CA HIS A 348 -17.88 4.86 3.97
C HIS A 348 -18.05 3.33 3.98
N PHE A 349 -17.34 2.65 4.86
CA PHE A 349 -17.35 1.18 4.99
C PHE A 349 -18.38 0.66 6.00
N ALA A 350 -19.10 1.54 6.71
CA ALA A 350 -20.04 1.13 7.76
C ALA A 350 -21.15 0.18 7.30
N GLY A 351 -21.62 0.31 6.05
CA GLY A 351 -22.61 -0.57 5.44
C GLY A 351 -22.03 -1.82 4.76
N SER A 352 -20.80 -2.19 5.07
CA SER A 352 -20.12 -3.31 4.42
C SER A 352 -19.58 -4.31 5.44
N GLU A 353 -19.47 -5.55 5.03
CA GLU A 353 -18.72 -6.59 5.74
C GLU A 353 -17.98 -7.47 4.73
N ASP A 354 -16.93 -8.13 5.19
CA ASP A 354 -16.24 -9.17 4.44
C ASP A 354 -17.04 -10.47 4.49
N ARG A 355 -17.21 -11.10 3.33
CA ARG A 355 -17.91 -12.38 3.22
C ARG A 355 -17.33 -13.25 2.13
N GLU A 356 -17.27 -14.55 2.39
CA GLU A 356 -17.03 -15.53 1.35
C GLU A 356 -18.31 -15.81 0.57
N ILE A 357 -18.30 -15.54 -0.74
CA ILE A 357 -19.39 -15.87 -1.65
C ILE A 357 -19.00 -16.99 -2.60
N PRO A 358 -19.93 -17.91 -2.97
CA PRO A 358 -19.67 -18.87 -4.03
C PRO A 358 -19.52 -18.17 -5.38
N ILE A 359 -18.59 -18.65 -6.22
CA ILE A 359 -18.30 -18.09 -7.55
C ILE A 359 -18.46 -19.15 -8.66
N VAL A 360 -19.31 -20.09 -8.43
CA VAL A 360 -19.59 -21.22 -9.34
C VAL A 360 -21.08 -21.34 -9.63
N SER A 361 -21.41 -22.03 -10.70
CA SER A 361 -22.81 -22.36 -11.01
C SER A 361 -23.45 -23.20 -9.90
N GLN A 362 -24.78 -23.17 -9.82
CA GLN A 362 -25.54 -23.99 -8.87
C GLN A 362 -25.29 -25.50 -9.08
N MET A 363 -25.03 -25.93 -10.30
CA MET A 363 -24.68 -27.32 -10.58
C MET A 363 -23.46 -27.79 -9.82
N ARG A 364 -22.42 -26.94 -9.73
CA ARG A 364 -21.20 -27.27 -8.96
C ARG A 364 -21.48 -27.37 -7.46
N ILE A 365 -22.35 -26.49 -6.94
CA ILE A 365 -22.78 -26.55 -5.54
C ILE A 365 -23.52 -27.86 -5.27
N LEU A 366 -24.43 -28.25 -6.16
CA LEU A 366 -25.20 -29.50 -6.06
C LEU A 366 -24.31 -30.74 -6.19
N GLU A 367 -23.33 -30.73 -7.13
CA GLU A 367 -22.33 -31.78 -7.24
C GLU A 367 -21.56 -31.96 -5.93
N TYR A 368 -21.08 -30.87 -5.36
CA TYR A 368 -20.38 -30.91 -4.08
C TYR A 368 -21.28 -31.48 -2.95
N THR A 369 -22.52 -31.01 -2.88
CA THR A 369 -23.48 -31.50 -1.86
C THR A 369 -23.77 -32.98 -2.00
N ARG A 370 -23.85 -33.51 -3.24
CA ARG A 370 -24.01 -34.95 -3.50
C ARG A 370 -22.82 -35.80 -3.09
N PHE A 371 -21.64 -35.20 -2.99
CA PHE A 371 -20.39 -35.88 -2.63
C PHE A 371 -19.98 -35.71 -1.16
N GLN A 372 -20.87 -35.24 -0.30
CA GLN A 372 -20.60 -35.08 1.15
C GLN A 372 -20.12 -36.37 1.84
N THR A 373 -20.45 -37.55 1.33
CA THR A 373 -19.91 -38.83 1.82
C THR A 373 -18.39 -38.94 1.72
N LYS A 374 -17.74 -38.23 0.77
CA LYS A 374 -16.28 -38.19 0.68
C LYS A 374 -15.66 -37.27 1.73
N VAL A 375 -16.39 -36.28 2.22
CA VAL A 375 -15.96 -35.42 3.33
C VAL A 375 -15.91 -36.22 4.64
N GLN A 376 -16.82 -37.17 4.85
CA GLN A 376 -16.78 -38.07 6.01
C GLN A 376 -15.48 -38.89 6.09
N ALA A 377 -14.96 -39.35 4.96
CA ALA A 377 -13.69 -40.07 4.92
C ALA A 377 -12.49 -39.17 5.36
N LEU A 378 -12.52 -37.89 4.99
CA LEU A 378 -11.53 -36.92 5.45
C LEU A 378 -11.66 -36.59 6.94
N ASP A 379 -12.87 -36.57 7.47
CA ASP A 379 -13.10 -36.35 8.90
C ASP A 379 -12.58 -37.53 9.74
N GLU A 380 -12.70 -38.76 9.26
CA GLU A 380 -12.08 -39.93 9.92
C GLU A 380 -10.53 -39.86 9.91
N LEU A 381 -9.94 -39.41 8.81
CA LEU A 381 -8.50 -39.16 8.76
C LEU A 381 -8.06 -38.03 9.71
N ARG A 382 -8.84 -36.97 9.84
CA ARG A 382 -8.61 -35.88 10.81
C ARG A 382 -8.70 -36.37 12.25
N LYS A 383 -9.70 -37.18 12.59
CA LYS A 383 -9.82 -37.84 13.89
C LYS A 383 -8.59 -38.72 14.18
N LYS A 384 -8.16 -39.52 13.18
CA LYS A 384 -6.94 -40.34 13.28
C LYS A 384 -5.71 -39.48 13.54
N TYR A 385 -5.56 -38.37 12.82
CA TYR A 385 -4.47 -37.41 13.03
C TYR A 385 -4.49 -36.82 14.45
N ALA A 386 -5.65 -36.40 14.93
CA ALA A 386 -5.80 -35.83 16.27
C ALA A 386 -5.52 -36.83 17.38
N ALA A 387 -5.74 -38.15 17.13
CA ALA A 387 -5.45 -39.22 18.07
C ALA A 387 -3.97 -39.61 18.17
N LEU A 388 -3.15 -39.23 17.17
CA LEU A 388 -1.72 -39.52 17.16
C LEU A 388 -0.98 -38.58 18.13
N LYS A 389 -0.06 -39.15 18.93
CA LYS A 389 0.78 -38.37 19.85
C LYS A 389 1.66 -37.36 19.04
N PRO A 390 1.92 -36.18 19.57
CA PRO A 390 2.80 -35.20 18.92
C PRO A 390 4.21 -35.72 18.61
N ALA A 391 4.69 -36.69 19.41
CA ALA A 391 5.99 -37.34 19.22
C ALA A 391 6.02 -38.32 18.03
N ASP A 392 4.87 -38.80 17.56
CA ASP A 392 4.78 -39.70 16.39
C ASP A 392 4.75 -38.87 15.08
N LYS A 393 5.90 -38.30 14.75
CA LYS A 393 6.05 -37.42 13.57
C LYS A 393 5.75 -38.17 12.26
N ASP A 394 6.24 -39.41 12.12
CA ASP A 394 6.07 -40.20 10.91
C ASP A 394 4.63 -40.65 10.69
N GLY A 395 3.94 -41.06 11.76
CA GLY A 395 2.52 -41.40 11.73
C GLY A 395 1.67 -40.19 11.36
N ARG A 396 1.97 -39.04 11.94
CA ARG A 396 1.27 -37.76 11.66
C ARG A 396 1.50 -37.32 10.21
N GLU A 397 2.74 -37.35 9.70
CA GLU A 397 3.06 -37.01 8.32
C GLU A 397 2.36 -37.95 7.33
N THR A 398 2.31 -39.25 7.63
CA THR A 398 1.61 -40.23 6.79
C THR A 398 0.11 -39.93 6.71
N VAL A 399 -0.54 -39.60 7.84
CA VAL A 399 -1.97 -39.27 7.84
C VAL A 399 -2.23 -37.92 7.16
N LEU A 400 -1.37 -36.92 7.35
CA LEU A 400 -1.48 -35.64 6.63
C LEU A 400 -1.38 -35.81 5.12
N ARG A 401 -0.48 -36.68 4.63
CA ARG A 401 -0.38 -37.02 3.22
C ARG A 401 -1.67 -37.68 2.71
N GLN A 402 -2.23 -38.63 3.47
CA GLN A 402 -3.52 -39.27 3.13
C GLN A 402 -4.69 -38.25 3.10
N ILE A 403 -4.69 -37.28 4.03
CA ILE A 403 -5.64 -36.16 4.00
C ILE A 403 -5.43 -35.34 2.72
N GLY A 404 -4.20 -34.96 2.39
CA GLY A 404 -3.85 -34.22 1.17
C GLY A 404 -4.29 -34.94 -0.10
N GLU A 405 -4.01 -36.26 -0.21
CA GLU A 405 -4.46 -37.11 -1.31
C GLU A 405 -6.01 -37.21 -1.37
N GLY A 406 -6.65 -37.27 -0.21
CA GLY A 406 -8.10 -37.27 -0.10
C GLY A 406 -8.72 -35.94 -0.57
N TYR A 407 -8.08 -34.81 -0.28
CA TYR A 407 -8.50 -33.49 -0.82
C TYR A 407 -8.34 -33.43 -2.34
N VAL A 408 -7.28 -33.97 -2.90
CA VAL A 408 -7.08 -34.02 -4.36
C VAL A 408 -8.13 -34.90 -5.05
N LYS A 409 -8.58 -35.98 -4.39
CA LYS A 409 -9.60 -36.92 -4.90
C LYS A 409 -11.04 -36.53 -4.56
N ALA A 410 -11.24 -35.67 -3.55
CA ALA A 410 -12.57 -35.13 -3.26
C ALA A 410 -12.96 -34.13 -4.37
N PRO A 411 -14.24 -34.04 -4.76
CA PRO A 411 -14.65 -32.89 -5.50
C PRO A 411 -14.30 -31.66 -4.66
N LEU A 412 -13.48 -30.79 -5.23
CA LEU A 412 -13.08 -29.55 -4.58
C LEU A 412 -14.34 -28.86 -4.06
N MET A 413 -14.30 -28.43 -2.80
CA MET A 413 -15.28 -27.49 -2.29
C MET A 413 -15.49 -26.44 -3.38
N TYR A 414 -16.75 -26.11 -3.69
CA TYR A 414 -17.00 -25.15 -4.74
C TYR A 414 -16.23 -23.85 -4.49
N ASP A 415 -15.74 -23.27 -5.56
CA ASP A 415 -14.93 -22.07 -5.52
C ASP A 415 -15.65 -20.92 -4.85
N LYS A 416 -14.99 -20.26 -3.92
CA LYS A 416 -15.48 -19.07 -3.22
C LYS A 416 -14.54 -17.90 -3.45
N ALA A 417 -15.02 -16.69 -3.20
CA ALA A 417 -14.22 -15.48 -3.13
C ALA A 417 -14.55 -14.70 -1.87
N SER A 418 -13.54 -14.14 -1.24
CA SER A 418 -13.69 -13.17 -0.15
C SER A 418 -13.90 -11.79 -0.75
N VAL A 419 -15.04 -11.18 -0.50
CA VAL A 419 -15.44 -9.89 -1.09
C VAL A 419 -16.23 -9.07 -0.09
N LEU A 420 -16.38 -7.77 -0.36
CA LEU A 420 -17.32 -6.95 0.39
C LEU A 420 -18.77 -7.23 -0.05
N VAL A 421 -19.64 -7.32 0.95
CA VAL A 421 -21.09 -7.36 0.77
C VAL A 421 -21.75 -6.24 1.56
N HIS A 422 -22.90 -5.79 1.08
CA HIS A 422 -23.70 -4.79 1.78
C HIS A 422 -24.43 -5.43 2.96
N VAL A 423 -24.57 -4.67 4.07
CA VAL A 423 -25.32 -5.08 5.27
C VAL A 423 -26.36 -4.02 5.64
N GLU A 424 -27.54 -4.49 6.05
CA GLU A 424 -28.64 -3.68 6.56
C GLU A 424 -29.13 -4.22 7.92
N PRO A 425 -29.53 -3.34 8.84
CA PRO A 425 -29.44 -1.87 8.77
C PRO A 425 -27.97 -1.41 8.80
N VAL A 426 -27.66 -0.31 8.07
CA VAL A 426 -26.31 0.26 8.09
C VAL A 426 -25.99 0.80 9.48
N PRO A 427 -24.94 0.30 10.15
CA PRO A 427 -24.55 0.78 11.46
C PRO A 427 -24.13 2.25 11.45
N GLU A 428 -24.42 2.94 12.53
CA GLU A 428 -23.95 4.30 12.75
C GLU A 428 -22.44 4.32 13.01
N SER A 429 -21.76 5.36 12.51
CA SER A 429 -20.35 5.59 12.75
C SER A 429 -20.14 6.72 13.76
N PHE A 430 -19.14 6.55 14.61
CA PHE A 430 -18.82 7.48 15.69
C PHE A 430 -17.31 7.77 15.71
N ILE A 431 -16.94 8.96 16.17
CA ILE A 431 -15.57 9.21 16.61
C ILE A 431 -15.31 8.35 17.84
N LEU A 432 -14.20 7.61 17.83
CA LEU A 432 -13.78 6.82 18.99
C LEU A 432 -12.65 7.55 19.72
N PRO A 433 -12.94 8.17 20.88
CA PRO A 433 -11.92 8.91 21.62
C PRO A 433 -10.68 8.03 21.93
N ARG A 434 -9.50 8.49 21.51
CA ARG A 434 -8.22 7.76 21.62
C ARG A 434 -8.20 6.40 20.89
N GLY A 435 -9.08 6.21 19.91
CA GLY A 435 -9.20 4.93 19.20
C GLY A 435 -9.89 3.81 19.98
N ASP A 436 -10.48 4.11 21.15
CA ASP A 436 -11.13 3.14 22.03
C ASP A 436 -12.51 2.74 21.48
N SER A 437 -12.63 1.54 20.93
CA SER A 437 -13.87 1.01 20.32
C SER A 437 -15.04 0.90 21.31
N MET A 438 -14.76 0.86 22.62
CA MET A 438 -15.78 0.79 23.67
C MET A 438 -16.39 2.17 24.01
N LYS A 439 -15.81 3.26 23.49
CA LYS A 439 -16.25 4.63 23.79
C LYS A 439 -16.73 5.32 22.53
N LYS A 440 -18.04 5.41 22.34
CA LYS A 440 -18.68 6.14 21.27
C LYS A 440 -18.74 7.62 21.61
N GLY A 441 -18.06 8.45 20.80
CA GLY A 441 -18.14 9.92 20.89
C GLY A 441 -19.21 10.50 19.97
N GLU A 442 -18.87 11.56 19.22
CA GLU A 442 -19.78 12.20 18.29
C GLU A 442 -20.07 11.29 17.08
N LYS A 443 -21.34 11.26 16.65
CA LYS A 443 -21.75 10.57 15.42
C LYS A 443 -21.21 11.29 14.20
N VAL A 444 -20.72 10.52 13.21
CA VAL A 444 -20.19 11.04 11.96
C VAL A 444 -20.88 10.41 10.75
N ALA A 445 -21.03 11.22 9.70
CA ALA A 445 -21.44 10.76 8.38
C ALA A 445 -20.21 10.52 7.49
N PRO A 446 -20.32 9.65 6.46
CA PRO A 446 -19.27 9.48 5.45
C PRO A 446 -18.85 10.82 4.84
N GLY A 447 -17.56 10.94 4.55
CA GLY A 447 -17.04 12.15 3.92
C GLY A 447 -15.53 12.09 3.69
N ILE A 448 -15.05 13.01 2.87
CA ILE A 448 -13.62 13.17 2.57
C ILE A 448 -12.98 14.13 3.60
N PRO A 449 -11.65 14.10 3.74
CA PRO A 449 -10.94 15.03 4.61
C PRO A 449 -11.22 16.49 4.22
N ALA A 450 -11.53 17.33 5.22
CA ALA A 450 -11.96 18.71 5.03
C ALA A 450 -10.97 19.59 4.27
N VAL A 451 -9.69 19.24 4.30
CA VAL A 451 -8.61 19.92 3.56
C VAL A 451 -8.81 19.87 2.04
N PHE A 452 -9.52 18.89 1.52
CA PHE A 452 -9.82 18.75 0.09
C PHE A 452 -11.12 19.45 -0.35
N GLY A 453 -11.77 20.14 0.54
CA GLY A 453 -12.98 20.90 0.27
C GLY A 453 -14.19 20.41 1.08
N PRO A 454 -15.32 21.09 0.95
CA PRO A 454 -16.55 20.68 1.62
C PRO A 454 -17.01 19.34 1.03
N SER A 455 -17.11 18.32 1.86
CA SER A 455 -17.86 17.13 1.49
C SER A 455 -19.33 17.37 1.76
N ALA A 456 -20.16 17.32 0.73
CA ALA A 456 -21.59 17.09 0.92
C ALA A 456 -21.79 15.80 1.74
N ASP A 457 -22.85 15.71 2.51
CA ASP A 457 -23.16 14.45 3.21
C ASP A 457 -23.37 13.36 2.15
N MET A 458 -22.40 12.44 2.07
CA MET A 458 -22.37 11.36 1.07
C MET A 458 -23.29 10.22 1.50
N ASN A 459 -24.42 10.54 2.13
CA ASN A 459 -25.32 9.58 2.77
C ASN A 459 -26.54 9.18 1.93
N GLU A 460 -26.88 9.94 0.88
CA GLU A 460 -28.16 9.73 0.24
C GLU A 460 -28.07 8.78 -0.97
N PRO A 461 -29.01 7.80 -1.06
CA PRO A 461 -29.24 7.10 -2.30
C PRO A 461 -29.88 8.08 -3.29
N ALA A 462 -29.16 8.53 -4.31
CA ALA A 462 -29.82 9.02 -5.50
C ALA A 462 -30.65 7.86 -6.05
N ASP A 463 -31.92 8.08 -6.38
CA ASP A 463 -32.77 7.18 -7.17
C ASP A 463 -33.62 6.12 -6.44
N GLY A 464 -33.90 6.24 -5.16
CA GLY A 464 -34.85 5.34 -4.48
C GLY A 464 -34.39 3.86 -4.41
N MET A 465 -33.13 3.56 -4.67
CA MET A 465 -32.54 2.26 -4.42
C MET A 465 -32.17 2.11 -2.95
N PHE A 466 -32.45 0.93 -2.39
CA PHE A 466 -32.24 0.60 -0.99
C PHE A 466 -30.75 0.49 -0.56
N ILE A 467 -29.79 0.58 -1.49
CA ILE A 467 -28.36 0.43 -1.19
C ILE A 467 -27.72 1.80 -1.01
N PRO A 468 -27.25 2.16 0.20
CA PRO A 468 -26.49 3.39 0.41
C PRO A 468 -25.18 3.33 -0.39
N ARG A 469 -25.01 4.21 -1.37
CA ARG A 469 -23.86 4.25 -2.27
C ARG A 469 -22.67 4.99 -1.66
N ARG A 470 -22.30 4.67 -0.41
CA ARG A 470 -21.27 5.38 0.35
C ARG A 470 -19.87 5.19 -0.24
N ARG A 471 -19.50 3.94 -0.53
CA ARG A 471 -18.19 3.62 -1.13
C ARG A 471 -18.10 4.08 -2.58
N LYS A 472 -19.22 4.09 -3.31
CA LYS A 472 -19.30 4.68 -4.65
C LYS A 472 -18.90 6.15 -4.62
N ALA A 473 -19.44 6.94 -3.70
CA ALA A 473 -19.09 8.36 -3.57
C ALA A 473 -17.60 8.57 -3.26
N LEU A 474 -17.02 7.70 -2.41
CA LEU A 474 -15.59 7.69 -2.14
C LEU A 474 -14.78 7.35 -3.40
N ALA A 475 -15.17 6.30 -4.13
CA ALA A 475 -14.49 5.88 -5.35
C ALA A 475 -14.53 6.96 -6.44
N GLU A 476 -15.67 7.62 -6.61
CA GLU A 476 -15.85 8.74 -7.54
C GLU A 476 -14.96 9.94 -7.17
N TRP A 477 -14.84 10.25 -5.88
CA TRP A 477 -13.93 11.29 -5.42
C TRP A 477 -12.46 10.90 -5.63
N LEU A 478 -12.06 9.68 -5.29
CA LEU A 478 -10.69 9.19 -5.49
C LEU A 478 -10.27 9.28 -6.96
N THR A 479 -11.20 9.06 -7.88
CA THR A 479 -10.95 9.06 -9.33
C THR A 479 -11.29 10.38 -10.02
N SER A 480 -11.74 11.37 -9.25
CA SER A 480 -12.04 12.70 -9.76
C SER A 480 -10.77 13.44 -10.19
N ARG A 481 -10.87 14.20 -11.27
CA ARG A 481 -9.80 15.13 -11.70
C ARG A 481 -9.54 16.25 -10.68
N GLU A 482 -10.46 16.47 -9.75
CA GLU A 482 -10.31 17.44 -8.66
C GLU A 482 -9.51 16.84 -7.48
N ASN A 483 -9.36 15.52 -7.40
CA ASN A 483 -8.51 14.89 -6.38
C ASN A 483 -7.03 15.21 -6.67
N PRO A 484 -6.32 15.86 -5.73
CA PRO A 484 -4.96 16.31 -5.99
C PRO A 484 -3.90 15.21 -5.88
N LEU A 485 -4.24 14.03 -5.34
CA LEU A 485 -3.26 13.04 -4.91
C LEU A 485 -3.24 11.78 -5.78
N THR A 486 -4.39 11.18 -6.06
CA THR A 486 -4.49 9.83 -6.63
C THR A 486 -3.61 9.62 -7.87
N ALA A 487 -3.69 10.52 -8.84
CA ALA A 487 -2.86 10.44 -10.05
C ALA A 487 -1.37 10.64 -9.75
N ARG A 488 -1.03 11.62 -8.91
CA ARG A 488 0.37 11.90 -8.51
C ARG A 488 0.99 10.71 -7.79
N VAL A 489 0.26 10.08 -6.88
CA VAL A 489 0.73 8.93 -6.09
C VAL A 489 1.05 7.76 -7.02
N MET A 490 0.17 7.44 -7.97
CA MET A 490 0.41 6.34 -8.90
C MET A 490 1.59 6.61 -9.84
N VAL A 491 1.66 7.79 -10.46
CA VAL A 491 2.79 8.10 -11.35
C VAL A 491 4.12 8.20 -10.60
N ASN A 492 4.10 8.63 -9.34
CA ASN A 492 5.29 8.62 -8.47
C ASN A 492 5.80 7.20 -8.21
N ARG A 493 4.90 6.24 -7.96
CA ARG A 493 5.26 4.82 -7.80
C ARG A 493 5.81 4.21 -9.09
N ILE A 494 5.22 4.54 -10.23
CA ILE A 494 5.74 4.10 -11.54
C ILE A 494 7.14 4.67 -11.77
N TRP A 495 7.33 5.96 -11.52
CA TRP A 495 8.65 6.60 -11.61
C TRP A 495 9.67 5.93 -10.68
N GLN A 496 9.32 5.74 -9.42
CA GLN A 496 10.17 5.08 -8.42
C GLN A 496 10.62 3.69 -8.87
N SER A 497 9.73 2.91 -9.47
CA SER A 497 10.07 1.55 -9.92
C SER A 497 11.10 1.53 -11.04
N HIS A 498 11.15 2.58 -11.87
CA HIS A 498 12.12 2.71 -12.95
C HIS A 498 13.46 3.32 -12.50
N PHE A 499 13.42 4.23 -11.52
CA PHE A 499 14.61 5.00 -11.13
C PHE A 499 15.12 4.68 -9.71
N GLY A 500 14.44 3.77 -8.99
CA GLY A 500 14.78 3.40 -7.60
C GLY A 500 14.34 4.42 -6.56
N GLU A 501 14.05 5.65 -6.96
CA GLU A 501 13.57 6.73 -6.10
C GLU A 501 12.43 7.49 -6.76
N GLY A 502 11.40 7.84 -6.00
CA GLY A 502 10.27 8.62 -6.48
C GLY A 502 10.62 10.07 -6.72
N LEU A 503 9.83 10.76 -7.53
CA LEU A 503 9.87 12.23 -7.60
C LEU A 503 9.56 12.84 -6.23
N VAL A 504 8.73 12.15 -5.44
CA VAL A 504 8.57 12.33 -3.99
C VAL A 504 9.19 11.11 -3.32
N GLY A 505 10.24 11.31 -2.52
CA GLY A 505 11.02 10.24 -1.88
C GLY A 505 10.25 9.47 -0.81
N THR A 506 9.14 10.03 -0.29
CA THR A 506 8.24 9.43 0.70
C THR A 506 6.91 9.02 0.06
N PRO A 507 6.82 7.89 -0.66
CA PRO A 507 5.70 7.56 -1.55
C PRO A 507 4.36 7.27 -0.86
N ASN A 508 4.33 7.05 0.46
CA ASN A 508 3.12 6.97 1.28
C ASN A 508 2.90 8.20 2.18
N ASP A 509 3.75 9.24 2.03
CA ASP A 509 3.60 10.49 2.79
C ASP A 509 3.79 11.70 1.86
N PHE A 510 2.71 12.15 1.24
CA PHE A 510 2.60 13.39 0.49
C PHE A 510 2.16 14.55 1.39
N GLY A 511 2.03 14.29 2.70
CA GLY A 511 1.72 15.27 3.72
C GLY A 511 2.86 16.24 4.01
N ARG A 512 2.70 17.04 5.05
CA ARG A 512 3.66 18.10 5.42
C ARG A 512 4.98 17.57 5.97
N GLN A 513 5.02 16.33 6.44
CA GLN A 513 6.25 15.67 6.90
C GLN A 513 6.95 14.90 5.78
N GLY A 514 6.23 14.58 4.71
CA GLY A 514 6.80 13.97 3.53
C GLY A 514 7.70 14.92 2.74
N ASP A 515 8.49 14.34 1.87
CA ASP A 515 9.42 15.08 1.02
C ASP A 515 8.67 15.98 0.02
N LYS A 516 9.26 17.12 -0.26
CA LYS A 516 8.82 17.91 -1.41
C LYS A 516 9.29 17.22 -2.70
N PRO A 517 8.50 17.29 -3.78
CA PRO A 517 8.90 16.67 -5.04
C PRO A 517 10.20 17.28 -5.55
N ALA A 518 11.14 16.43 -5.92
CA ALA A 518 12.40 16.85 -6.54
C ALA A 518 12.16 17.64 -7.85
N ASN A 519 11.03 17.33 -8.52
CA ASN A 519 10.58 18.03 -9.73
C ASN A 519 9.04 18.05 -9.76
N GLN A 520 8.41 19.02 -9.08
CA GLN A 520 6.96 19.15 -9.04
C GLN A 520 6.34 19.36 -10.43
N PRO A 521 6.88 20.21 -11.34
CA PRO A 521 6.35 20.35 -12.68
C PRO A 521 6.29 19.05 -13.47
N LEU A 522 7.29 18.18 -13.34
CA LEU A 522 7.31 16.87 -13.97
C LEU A 522 6.26 15.91 -13.35
N LEU A 523 6.15 15.89 -12.03
CA LEU A 523 5.14 15.09 -11.34
C LEU A 523 3.73 15.49 -11.76
N ASP A 524 3.46 16.80 -11.83
CA ASP A 524 2.16 17.34 -12.24
C ASP A 524 1.88 17.07 -13.73
N TYR A 525 2.90 17.17 -14.60
CA TYR A 525 2.82 16.80 -16.01
C TYR A 525 2.39 15.33 -16.15
N LEU A 526 3.14 14.41 -15.55
CA LEU A 526 2.85 12.96 -15.63
C LEU A 526 1.47 12.63 -15.05
N ALA A 527 1.09 13.22 -13.91
CA ALA A 527 -0.23 13.01 -13.32
C ALA A 527 -1.36 13.50 -14.24
N THR A 528 -1.18 14.61 -14.91
CA THR A 528 -2.18 15.15 -15.86
C THR A 528 -2.25 14.30 -17.13
N GLU A 529 -1.09 13.92 -17.71
CA GLU A 529 -1.03 12.99 -18.84
C GLU A 529 -1.70 11.66 -18.53
N PHE A 530 -1.50 11.14 -17.33
CA PHE A 530 -2.14 9.91 -16.87
C PHE A 530 -3.67 10.01 -16.92
N MET A 531 -4.23 11.10 -16.39
CA MET A 531 -5.68 11.36 -16.43
C MET A 531 -6.18 11.64 -17.86
N ASP A 532 -5.42 12.39 -18.66
CA ASP A 532 -5.81 12.79 -20.01
C ASP A 532 -5.82 11.62 -21.01
N HIS A 533 -4.99 10.61 -20.77
CA HIS A 533 -4.86 9.42 -21.60
C HIS A 533 -5.57 8.19 -20.99
N GLY A 534 -6.73 8.40 -20.33
CA GLY A 534 -7.61 7.33 -19.88
C GLY A 534 -7.04 6.50 -18.73
N TRP A 535 -6.18 7.08 -17.90
CA TRP A 535 -5.60 6.42 -16.74
C TRP A 535 -4.82 5.13 -17.09
N SER A 536 -4.22 5.07 -18.30
CA SER A 536 -3.43 3.94 -18.78
C SER A 536 -2.06 3.90 -18.11
N VAL A 537 -1.81 2.84 -17.33
CA VAL A 537 -0.52 2.60 -16.68
C VAL A 537 0.56 2.30 -17.73
N LYS A 538 0.23 1.50 -18.76
CA LYS A 538 1.16 1.19 -19.85
C LYS A 538 1.57 2.43 -20.64
N ASN A 539 0.66 3.40 -20.80
CA ASN A 539 1.01 4.66 -21.45
C ASN A 539 2.04 5.47 -20.64
N ILE A 540 1.91 5.53 -19.33
CA ILE A 540 2.91 6.20 -18.47
C ILE A 540 4.26 5.50 -18.55
N HIS A 541 4.30 4.16 -18.60
CA HIS A 541 5.54 3.43 -18.86
C HIS A 541 6.18 3.86 -20.18
N ARG A 542 5.41 3.89 -21.27
CA ARG A 542 5.94 4.35 -22.58
C ARG A 542 6.51 5.75 -22.49
N MET A 543 5.82 6.67 -21.82
CA MET A 543 6.29 8.07 -21.68
C MET A 543 7.60 8.14 -20.91
N ILE A 544 7.69 7.46 -19.76
CA ILE A 544 8.88 7.48 -18.92
C ILE A 544 10.04 6.77 -19.62
N MET A 545 9.82 5.59 -20.18
CA MET A 545 10.89 4.77 -20.77
C MET A 545 11.39 5.31 -22.10
N ASN A 546 10.63 6.16 -22.81
CA ASN A 546 11.10 6.91 -23.98
C ASN A 546 11.75 8.25 -23.60
N SER A 547 11.83 8.64 -22.33
CA SER A 547 12.48 9.87 -21.92
C SER A 547 14.00 9.76 -21.98
N ASP A 548 14.66 10.90 -22.19
CA ASP A 548 16.12 11.00 -22.19
C ASP A 548 16.72 10.50 -20.86
N ALA A 549 16.00 10.68 -19.74
CA ALA A 549 16.44 10.19 -18.42
C ALA A 549 16.52 8.67 -18.36
N TYR A 550 15.56 7.96 -18.94
CA TYR A 550 15.57 6.49 -18.93
C TYR A 550 16.54 5.91 -19.95
N LEU A 551 16.68 6.56 -21.11
CA LEU A 551 17.61 6.15 -22.17
C LEU A 551 19.08 6.42 -21.81
N ALA A 552 19.34 7.24 -20.80
CA ALA A 552 20.69 7.50 -20.31
C ALA A 552 21.27 6.32 -19.54
N GLN A 553 22.59 6.33 -19.36
CA GLN A 553 23.27 5.41 -18.45
C GLN A 553 22.79 5.66 -17.01
N GLY A 554 22.14 4.65 -16.41
CA GLY A 554 21.55 4.73 -15.08
C GLY A 554 22.53 4.37 -13.96
N LYS A 555 22.03 4.47 -12.70
CA LYS A 555 22.69 3.87 -11.55
C LYS A 555 22.28 2.40 -11.42
N PRO A 556 23.18 1.49 -11.04
CA PRO A 556 22.82 0.11 -10.78
C PRO A 556 21.73 0.00 -9.71
N ARG A 557 20.65 -0.76 -10.01
CA ARG A 557 19.60 -1.13 -9.07
C ARG A 557 19.76 -2.61 -8.71
N ARG A 558 19.77 -2.94 -7.41
CA ARG A 558 19.68 -4.33 -7.01
C ARG A 558 18.30 -4.87 -7.41
N LEU A 559 18.28 -6.10 -7.92
CA LEU A 559 17.04 -6.82 -8.19
C LEU A 559 16.29 -7.11 -6.87
N ASP A 560 14.95 -7.12 -6.92
CA ASP A 560 14.14 -7.55 -5.79
C ASP A 560 14.32 -9.05 -5.53
N ALA A 561 13.98 -9.50 -4.32
CA ALA A 561 14.11 -10.90 -3.92
C ALA A 561 13.45 -11.88 -4.91
N GLU A 562 12.24 -11.55 -5.35
CA GLU A 562 11.50 -12.32 -6.34
C GLU A 562 12.15 -12.27 -7.72
N GLU A 563 12.70 -11.10 -8.14
CA GLU A 563 13.42 -10.98 -9.41
C GLU A 563 14.68 -11.86 -9.41
N ILE A 564 15.42 -11.89 -8.29
CA ILE A 564 16.62 -12.74 -8.17
C ILE A 564 16.25 -14.22 -8.31
N ARG A 565 15.25 -14.70 -7.54
CA ARG A 565 14.82 -16.09 -7.60
C ARG A 565 14.30 -16.46 -8.99
N ASP A 566 13.46 -15.60 -9.57
CA ASP A 566 12.85 -15.84 -10.88
C ASP A 566 13.91 -15.79 -12.00
N ALA A 567 14.92 -14.91 -11.90
CA ALA A 567 16.05 -14.87 -12.82
C ALA A 567 16.89 -16.16 -12.76
N VAL A 568 17.18 -16.67 -11.55
CA VAL A 568 17.89 -17.96 -11.38
C VAL A 568 17.11 -19.09 -12.04
N LEU A 569 15.79 -19.18 -11.83
CA LEU A 569 14.93 -20.19 -12.46
C LEU A 569 14.88 -20.04 -13.98
N SER A 570 14.82 -18.80 -14.49
CA SER A 570 14.80 -18.53 -15.92
C SER A 570 16.10 -18.94 -16.60
N VAL A 571 17.23 -18.56 -16.01
CA VAL A 571 18.57 -18.86 -16.55
C VAL A 571 18.88 -20.34 -16.46
N SER A 572 18.54 -21.01 -15.37
CA SER A 572 18.69 -22.45 -15.23
C SER A 572 17.80 -23.27 -16.16
N GLY A 573 16.78 -22.66 -16.76
CA GLY A 573 15.78 -23.34 -17.59
C GLY A 573 14.71 -24.08 -16.79
N ALA A 574 14.66 -23.86 -15.48
CA ALA A 574 13.70 -24.50 -14.59
C ALA A 574 12.36 -23.76 -14.46
N LEU A 575 12.30 -22.49 -14.88
CA LEU A 575 11.13 -21.64 -14.66
C LEU A 575 9.84 -22.25 -15.22
N ASN A 576 8.91 -22.56 -14.31
CA ASN A 576 7.56 -22.94 -14.67
C ASN A 576 6.74 -21.66 -14.94
N THR A 577 6.30 -21.51 -16.18
CA THR A 577 5.59 -20.33 -16.66
C THR A 577 4.08 -20.36 -16.43
N LYS A 578 3.55 -21.35 -15.70
CA LYS A 578 2.13 -21.45 -15.35
C LYS A 578 1.68 -20.23 -14.54
N MET A 579 0.63 -19.58 -14.99
CA MET A 579 0.04 -18.41 -14.35
C MET A 579 -1.20 -18.78 -13.54
N PHE A 580 -1.52 -17.93 -12.57
CA PHE A 580 -2.77 -17.97 -11.80
C PHE A 580 -2.97 -19.21 -10.91
N GLY A 581 -4.04 -19.19 -10.14
CA GLY A 581 -4.45 -20.31 -9.29
C GLY A 581 -3.87 -20.27 -7.88
N GLN A 582 -4.03 -21.37 -7.17
CA GLN A 582 -3.64 -21.50 -5.75
C GLN A 582 -2.18 -21.12 -5.51
N PRO A 583 -1.85 -20.57 -4.33
CA PRO A 583 -0.46 -20.29 -3.98
C PRO A 583 0.33 -21.58 -3.84
N VAL A 584 1.61 -21.50 -4.14
CA VAL A 584 2.54 -22.61 -4.06
C VAL A 584 3.27 -22.58 -2.73
N VAL A 585 3.14 -23.63 -1.98
CA VAL A 585 3.87 -23.83 -0.72
C VAL A 585 5.04 -24.74 -0.98
N THR A 586 6.26 -24.20 -1.01
CA THR A 586 7.48 -24.94 -1.27
C THR A 586 7.87 -25.79 -0.06
N ALA A 587 8.64 -26.85 -0.29
CA ALA A 587 9.30 -27.57 0.78
C ALA A 587 10.29 -26.64 1.50
N LEU A 588 10.32 -26.72 2.82
CA LEU A 588 11.28 -26.01 3.66
C LEU A 588 12.53 -26.87 3.87
N ALA A 589 13.67 -26.23 4.06
CA ALA A 589 14.88 -26.91 4.52
C ALA A 589 14.63 -27.56 5.90
N LYS A 590 15.49 -28.53 6.26
CA LYS A 590 15.32 -29.29 7.51
C LYS A 590 15.31 -28.38 8.75
N GLU A 591 16.23 -27.42 8.79
CA GLU A 591 16.42 -26.48 9.87
C GLU A 591 15.21 -25.52 9.99
N GLU A 592 14.65 -25.10 8.87
CA GLU A 592 13.46 -24.26 8.80
C GLU A 592 12.22 -25.00 9.35
N ARG A 593 12.07 -26.28 8.96
CA ARG A 593 10.99 -27.14 9.49
C ARG A 593 11.11 -27.38 11.00
N GLU A 594 12.34 -27.55 11.49
CA GLU A 594 12.59 -27.76 12.93
C GLU A 594 12.30 -26.51 13.75
N ALA A 595 12.44 -25.30 13.15
CA ALA A 595 12.11 -24.04 13.80
C ALA A 595 10.60 -23.77 13.90
N MET A 596 9.79 -24.42 13.05
CA MET A 596 8.34 -24.23 13.08
C MET A 596 7.69 -25.04 14.21
N ARG A 597 6.84 -24.37 15.00
CA ARG A 597 6.09 -25.00 16.10
C ARG A 597 5.03 -25.98 15.59
N ASP A 598 4.36 -25.65 14.48
CA ASP A 598 3.30 -26.47 13.88
C ASP A 598 3.45 -26.51 12.36
N LEU A 599 3.84 -27.67 11.84
CA LEU A 599 3.96 -27.94 10.41
C LEU A 599 2.62 -27.97 9.68
N SER A 600 1.49 -28.16 10.37
CA SER A 600 0.17 -28.10 9.76
C SER A 600 -0.16 -26.70 9.19
N MET A 601 0.53 -25.68 9.70
CA MET A 601 0.46 -24.29 9.21
C MET A 601 1.27 -24.06 7.92
N TRP A 602 1.93 -25.11 7.36
CA TRP A 602 2.68 -25.05 6.13
C TRP A 602 2.29 -26.22 5.21
N PRO A 603 1.13 -26.12 4.55
CA PRO A 603 0.57 -27.22 3.72
C PRO A 603 1.33 -27.35 2.39
N ILE A 604 2.44 -28.07 2.38
CA ILE A 604 3.33 -28.22 1.21
C ILE A 604 2.54 -28.67 -0.02
N THR A 605 2.73 -27.97 -1.15
CA THR A 605 2.18 -28.34 -2.44
C THR A 605 2.70 -29.72 -2.87
N SER A 606 1.79 -30.62 -3.27
CA SER A 606 2.11 -32.01 -3.57
C SER A 606 2.81 -32.24 -4.91
N ASP A 607 2.79 -31.24 -5.81
CA ASP A 607 3.39 -31.31 -7.15
C ASP A 607 4.71 -30.52 -7.20
N PRO A 608 5.89 -31.17 -7.12
CA PRO A 608 7.17 -30.48 -7.10
C PRO A 608 7.46 -29.56 -8.29
N PRO A 609 7.04 -29.82 -9.53
CA PRO A 609 7.15 -28.88 -10.64
C PRO A 609 6.50 -27.50 -10.39
N GLU A 610 5.50 -27.41 -9.51
CA GLU A 610 4.89 -26.15 -9.12
C GLU A 610 5.84 -25.25 -8.30
N TYR A 611 6.85 -25.83 -7.63
CA TYR A 611 7.82 -25.06 -6.83
C TYR A 611 8.69 -24.12 -7.69
N ASP A 612 8.85 -24.44 -8.96
CA ASP A 612 9.61 -23.65 -9.92
C ASP A 612 8.77 -22.55 -10.60
N ARG A 613 7.53 -22.30 -10.14
CA ARG A 613 6.73 -21.15 -10.59
C ARG A 613 7.32 -19.82 -10.13
N ARG A 614 6.90 -18.76 -10.80
CA ARG A 614 7.29 -17.39 -10.43
C ARG A 614 6.95 -17.08 -8.97
N SER A 615 7.82 -16.31 -8.35
CA SER A 615 7.76 -15.97 -6.92
C SER A 615 6.46 -15.28 -6.50
N ILE A 616 5.77 -14.58 -7.40
CA ILE A 616 4.45 -13.98 -7.13
C ILE A 616 3.38 -15.03 -6.77
N TYR A 617 3.58 -16.30 -7.17
CA TYR A 617 2.66 -17.39 -6.86
C TYR A 617 3.07 -18.17 -5.60
N LEU A 618 4.16 -17.84 -4.96
CA LEU A 618 4.52 -18.44 -3.69
C LEU A 618 3.55 -18.01 -2.58
N PHE A 619 3.34 -18.91 -1.64
CA PHE A 619 2.51 -18.67 -0.46
C PHE A 619 3.13 -17.59 0.43
N VAL A 620 2.37 -16.54 0.69
CA VAL A 620 2.79 -15.42 1.54
C VAL A 620 2.20 -15.60 2.93
N LYS A 621 2.99 -16.18 3.83
CA LYS A 621 2.62 -16.33 5.24
C LYS A 621 3.09 -15.10 6.03
N ARG A 622 2.15 -14.42 6.69
CA ARG A 622 2.43 -13.14 7.36
C ARG A 622 3.36 -13.29 8.57
N ALA A 623 3.18 -14.37 9.34
CA ALA A 623 4.00 -14.64 10.51
C ALA A 623 5.34 -15.36 10.19
N PHE A 624 5.58 -15.75 8.91
CA PHE A 624 6.80 -16.47 8.52
C PHE A 624 7.13 -16.16 7.06
N ARG A 625 8.20 -15.46 6.82
CA ARG A 625 8.71 -15.18 5.46
C ARG A 625 9.67 -16.27 5.00
N LEU A 626 9.60 -16.61 3.71
CA LEU A 626 10.57 -17.56 3.13
C LEU A 626 11.99 -17.00 3.28
N PRO A 627 12.94 -17.73 3.88
CA PRO A 627 14.25 -17.20 4.24
C PRO A 627 15.03 -16.61 3.09
N MET A 628 14.96 -17.19 1.88
CA MET A 628 15.59 -16.61 0.70
C MET A 628 15.03 -15.23 0.37
N LEU A 629 13.71 -15.07 0.40
CA LEU A 629 13.09 -13.79 0.10
C LEU A 629 13.37 -12.76 1.21
N ASP A 630 13.31 -13.18 2.46
CA ASP A 630 13.63 -12.35 3.62
C ASP A 630 15.08 -11.85 3.60
N THR A 631 16.04 -12.72 3.25
CA THR A 631 17.46 -12.37 3.11
C THR A 631 17.69 -11.26 2.08
N PHE A 632 16.85 -11.17 1.05
CA PHE A 632 16.91 -10.14 0.02
C PHE A 632 15.86 -9.03 0.20
N ASP A 633 15.49 -8.73 1.45
CA ASP A 633 14.65 -7.61 1.86
C ASP A 633 13.21 -7.65 1.29
N ALA A 634 12.61 -8.84 1.18
CA ALA A 634 11.17 -8.93 0.89
C ALA A 634 10.37 -8.21 1.97
N PRO A 635 9.31 -7.45 1.61
CA PRO A 635 8.59 -6.62 2.56
C PRO A 635 7.83 -7.44 3.61
N ASP A 636 7.62 -6.82 4.76
CA ASP A 636 6.65 -7.28 5.74
C ASP A 636 5.23 -6.99 5.23
N SER A 637 4.42 -8.05 5.10
CA SER A 637 3.04 -7.92 4.63
C SER A 637 2.06 -7.41 5.71
N ALA A 638 2.52 -7.05 6.91
CA ALA A 638 1.69 -6.49 7.97
C ALA A 638 1.26 -5.05 7.66
N GLU A 639 2.14 -4.28 7.01
CA GLU A 639 1.90 -2.89 6.64
C GLU A 639 2.08 -2.67 5.12
N SER A 640 1.55 -1.53 4.63
CA SER A 640 1.77 -1.10 3.25
C SER A 640 3.24 -0.80 3.01
N CYS A 641 3.85 -1.48 2.04
CA CYS A 641 5.23 -1.23 1.62
C CYS A 641 5.26 -0.43 0.32
N PRO A 642 5.44 0.88 0.38
CA PRO A 642 5.45 1.74 -0.80
C PRO A 642 6.81 1.78 -1.51
N ARG A 643 7.88 1.39 -0.81
CA ARG A 643 9.24 1.28 -1.32
C ARG A 643 9.97 0.21 -0.52
N ARG A 644 10.56 -0.74 -1.22
CA ARG A 644 11.42 -1.75 -0.60
C ARG A 644 12.77 -1.16 -0.25
N GLU A 645 13.31 -1.58 0.86
CA GLU A 645 14.72 -1.34 1.17
C GLU A 645 15.61 -2.26 0.33
N ALA A 646 16.84 -1.86 0.12
CA ALA A 646 17.83 -2.67 -0.58
C ALA A 646 19.14 -2.63 0.23
N SER A 647 19.26 -3.56 1.16
CA SER A 647 20.48 -3.73 1.94
C SER A 647 21.56 -4.47 1.13
N THR A 648 22.82 -4.29 1.51
CA THR A 648 23.93 -5.10 0.98
C THR A 648 24.68 -5.66 2.19
N VAL A 649 24.38 -6.93 2.49
CA VAL A 649 24.88 -7.60 3.69
C VAL A 649 25.46 -8.97 3.36
N ALA A 650 26.45 -9.44 4.16
CA ALA A 650 27.12 -10.71 3.94
C ALA A 650 26.19 -11.94 3.84
N PRO A 651 25.08 -12.06 4.60
CA PRO A 651 24.15 -13.17 4.45
C PRO A 651 23.58 -13.35 3.03
N GLN A 652 23.44 -12.28 2.25
CA GLN A 652 22.95 -12.37 0.87
C GLN A 652 23.93 -13.14 -0.03
N ALA A 653 25.22 -12.79 0.02
CA ALA A 653 26.25 -13.52 -0.72
C ALA A 653 26.36 -14.98 -0.24
N LEU A 654 26.28 -15.21 1.08
CA LEU A 654 26.31 -16.56 1.64
C LEU A 654 25.10 -17.40 1.21
N ALA A 655 23.92 -16.81 1.14
CA ALA A 655 22.71 -17.49 0.66
C ALA A 655 22.86 -17.92 -0.81
N LEU A 656 23.42 -17.07 -1.68
CA LEU A 656 23.67 -17.43 -3.07
C LEU A 656 24.78 -18.48 -3.24
N MET A 657 25.80 -18.49 -2.37
CA MET A 657 26.92 -19.40 -2.48
C MET A 657 26.68 -20.78 -1.87
N ASN A 658 25.96 -20.83 -0.73
CA ASN A 658 25.90 -22.02 0.12
C ASN A 658 24.53 -22.71 0.12
N SER A 659 23.49 -22.10 -0.46
CA SER A 659 22.17 -22.72 -0.51
C SER A 659 22.17 -23.95 -1.41
N GLU A 660 21.65 -25.05 -0.91
CA GLU A 660 21.43 -26.29 -1.67
C GLU A 660 20.55 -26.02 -2.90
N TRP A 661 19.53 -25.23 -2.75
CA TRP A 661 18.65 -24.82 -3.87
C TRP A 661 19.43 -24.09 -4.96
N MET A 662 20.33 -23.16 -4.60
CA MET A 662 21.18 -22.45 -5.56
C MET A 662 22.13 -23.40 -6.30
N TYR A 663 22.74 -24.37 -5.59
CA TYR A 663 23.58 -25.35 -6.21
C TYR A 663 22.82 -26.25 -7.20
N GLN A 664 21.61 -26.70 -6.83
CA GLN A 664 20.74 -27.46 -7.73
C GLN A 664 20.37 -26.66 -8.99
N GLN A 665 20.11 -25.37 -8.88
CA GLN A 665 19.87 -24.52 -10.04
C GLN A 665 21.13 -24.36 -10.90
N ALA A 666 22.30 -24.25 -10.30
CA ALA A 666 23.57 -24.23 -11.04
C ALA A 666 23.82 -25.54 -11.80
N VAL A 667 23.48 -26.71 -11.23
CA VAL A 667 23.53 -28.01 -11.91
C VAL A 667 22.57 -28.04 -13.10
N ARG A 668 21.33 -27.56 -12.94
CA ARG A 668 20.34 -27.45 -14.05
C ARG A 668 20.87 -26.54 -15.15
N PHE A 669 21.46 -25.40 -14.79
CA PHE A 669 22.04 -24.47 -15.75
C PHE A 669 23.21 -25.10 -16.52
N ALA A 670 24.14 -25.79 -15.84
CA ALA A 670 25.20 -26.52 -16.49
C ALA A 670 24.66 -27.62 -17.44
N GLY A 671 23.61 -28.33 -17.02
CA GLY A 671 22.90 -29.29 -17.86
C GLY A 671 22.31 -28.68 -19.14
N ARG A 672 21.76 -27.46 -19.05
CA ARG A 672 21.28 -26.69 -20.21
C ARG A 672 22.41 -26.38 -21.20
N LEU A 673 23.62 -26.16 -20.69
CA LEU A 673 24.81 -25.83 -21.48
C LEU A 673 25.58 -27.06 -21.98
N ALA A 674 25.23 -28.29 -21.57
CA ALA A 674 26.02 -29.49 -21.82
C ALA A 674 26.26 -29.79 -23.31
N ASN A 675 25.36 -29.40 -24.19
CA ASN A 675 25.49 -29.60 -25.64
C ASN A 675 25.98 -28.33 -26.39
N SER A 676 26.34 -27.26 -25.67
CA SER A 676 26.86 -26.05 -26.27
C SER A 676 28.28 -26.22 -26.79
N LYS A 677 28.56 -25.63 -27.96
CA LYS A 677 29.93 -25.54 -28.50
C LYS A 677 30.77 -24.48 -27.76
N ASP A 678 30.14 -23.54 -27.08
CA ASP A 678 30.76 -22.48 -26.29
C ASP A 678 29.99 -22.29 -24.98
N ALA A 679 30.06 -23.27 -24.10
CA ALA A 679 29.35 -23.28 -22.83
C ALA A 679 29.63 -22.02 -21.96
N VAL A 680 30.85 -21.50 -21.99
CA VAL A 680 31.22 -20.25 -21.29
C VAL A 680 30.55 -19.06 -21.92
N GLY A 681 30.59 -18.91 -23.23
CA GLY A 681 29.93 -17.81 -23.93
C GLY A 681 28.43 -17.81 -23.71
N ASP A 682 27.79 -18.96 -23.86
CA ASP A 682 26.35 -19.13 -23.64
C ASP A 682 25.95 -18.87 -22.18
N ALA A 683 26.79 -19.25 -21.21
CA ALA A 683 26.54 -18.97 -19.81
C ALA A 683 26.43 -17.45 -19.56
N TRP A 684 27.32 -16.65 -20.12
CA TRP A 684 27.24 -15.18 -20.04
C TRP A 684 26.01 -14.61 -20.76
N GLN A 685 25.71 -15.16 -21.95
CA GLN A 685 24.53 -14.70 -22.72
C GLN A 685 23.22 -14.94 -21.96
N PHE A 686 23.04 -16.13 -21.37
CA PHE A 686 21.84 -16.44 -20.60
C PHE A 686 21.73 -15.62 -19.31
N ALA A 687 22.82 -15.46 -18.57
CA ALA A 687 22.81 -14.86 -17.25
C ALA A 687 22.90 -13.32 -17.30
N LEU A 688 23.73 -12.78 -18.20
CA LEU A 688 24.11 -11.36 -18.21
C LEU A 688 23.65 -10.62 -19.49
N GLY A 689 23.20 -11.34 -20.52
CA GLY A 689 22.73 -10.77 -21.78
C GLY A 689 23.86 -10.21 -22.66
N ARG A 690 25.09 -10.62 -22.44
CA ARG A 690 26.28 -10.21 -23.22
C ARG A 690 27.28 -11.35 -23.38
N ALA A 691 28.18 -11.23 -24.32
CA ALA A 691 29.35 -12.14 -24.38
C ALA A 691 30.35 -11.81 -23.27
N PRO A 692 31.13 -12.81 -22.78
CA PRO A 692 32.25 -12.54 -21.89
C PRO A 692 33.35 -11.75 -22.62
N GLU A 693 34.02 -10.88 -21.91
CA GLU A 693 35.23 -10.22 -22.39
C GLU A 693 36.37 -11.26 -22.52
N ALA A 694 37.43 -10.94 -23.27
CA ALA A 694 38.51 -11.87 -23.51
C ALA A 694 39.17 -12.39 -22.23
N GLU A 695 39.35 -11.53 -21.23
CA GLU A 695 39.91 -11.88 -19.94
C GLU A 695 38.94 -12.70 -19.09
N GLU A 696 37.63 -12.32 -19.07
CA GLU A 696 36.60 -13.12 -18.39
C GLU A 696 36.51 -14.53 -18.96
N ARG A 697 36.51 -14.64 -20.30
CA ARG A 697 36.48 -15.95 -21.00
C ARG A 697 37.66 -16.81 -20.61
N ALA A 698 38.86 -16.26 -20.65
CA ALA A 698 40.07 -17.02 -20.32
C ALA A 698 40.07 -17.51 -18.87
N LYS A 699 39.66 -16.65 -17.92
CA LYS A 699 39.54 -17.03 -16.51
C LYS A 699 38.46 -18.09 -16.30
N ALA A 700 37.31 -17.94 -16.93
CA ALA A 700 36.21 -18.87 -16.82
C ALA A 700 36.55 -20.24 -17.39
N GLN A 701 37.20 -20.31 -18.56
CA GLN A 701 37.71 -21.57 -19.15
C GLN A 701 38.71 -22.25 -18.23
N GLN A 702 39.67 -21.50 -17.68
CA GLN A 702 40.63 -22.03 -16.71
C GLN A 702 39.97 -22.55 -15.43
N TYR A 703 38.93 -21.84 -14.96
CA TYR A 703 38.16 -22.22 -13.77
C TYR A 703 37.39 -23.54 -14.01
N VAL A 704 36.70 -23.66 -15.15
CA VAL A 704 36.00 -24.91 -15.53
C VAL A 704 36.97 -26.10 -15.63
N ALA A 705 38.13 -25.88 -16.22
CA ALA A 705 39.15 -26.94 -16.35
C ALA A 705 39.67 -27.46 -14.99
N ARG A 706 39.67 -26.61 -13.95
CA ARG A 706 40.12 -26.97 -12.60
C ARG A 706 39.04 -27.45 -11.66
N ASN A 707 37.79 -27.04 -11.92
CA ASN A 707 36.63 -27.31 -11.07
C ASN A 707 35.53 -28.04 -11.87
N SER A 708 34.48 -27.33 -12.23
CA SER A 708 33.41 -27.85 -13.07
C SER A 708 32.56 -26.74 -13.66
N LEU A 709 31.71 -27.04 -14.64
CA LEU A 709 30.77 -26.09 -15.24
C LEU A 709 29.70 -25.69 -14.24
N GLU A 710 29.23 -26.59 -13.38
CA GLU A 710 28.23 -26.30 -12.33
C GLU A 710 28.77 -25.25 -11.34
N ARG A 711 30.05 -25.36 -10.97
CA ARG A 711 30.71 -24.40 -10.10
C ARG A 711 30.85 -23.04 -10.77
N LEU A 712 31.11 -22.99 -12.08
CA LEU A 712 31.10 -21.74 -12.83
C LEU A 712 29.69 -21.14 -12.87
N CYS A 713 28.66 -21.94 -13.12
CA CYS A 713 27.26 -21.47 -13.11
C CYS A 713 26.87 -20.91 -11.76
N LEU A 714 27.25 -21.53 -10.65
CA LEU A 714 27.03 -21.02 -9.30
C LEU A 714 27.75 -19.68 -9.08
N LEU A 715 29.00 -19.55 -9.57
CA LEU A 715 29.77 -18.32 -9.48
C LEU A 715 29.09 -17.17 -10.25
N ILE A 716 28.56 -17.45 -11.44
CA ILE A 716 27.83 -16.44 -12.24
C ILE A 716 26.62 -15.92 -11.49
N PHE A 717 25.83 -16.77 -10.82
CA PHE A 717 24.69 -16.34 -10.00
C PHE A 717 25.10 -15.43 -8.83
N ASN A 718 26.38 -15.47 -8.42
CA ASN A 718 26.95 -14.63 -7.37
C ASN A 718 27.59 -13.34 -7.89
N MET A 719 27.67 -13.13 -9.20
CA MET A 719 28.24 -11.91 -9.76
C MET A 719 27.33 -10.71 -9.49
N SER A 720 27.91 -9.57 -9.16
CA SER A 720 27.15 -8.31 -9.00
C SER A 720 26.32 -7.97 -10.24
N GLU A 721 26.85 -8.24 -11.44
CA GLU A 721 26.13 -7.99 -12.69
C GLU A 721 24.88 -8.88 -12.87
N PHE A 722 24.84 -10.06 -12.21
CA PHE A 722 23.64 -10.89 -12.18
C PHE A 722 22.57 -10.32 -11.24
N VAL A 723 22.98 -9.85 -10.07
CA VAL A 723 22.09 -9.40 -8.98
C VAL A 723 21.66 -7.93 -9.15
N TYR A 724 22.40 -7.16 -9.96
CA TYR A 724 22.08 -5.75 -10.25
C TYR A 724 21.75 -5.55 -11.73
N VAL A 725 20.91 -4.58 -12.00
CA VAL A 725 20.58 -4.08 -13.34
C VAL A 725 20.91 -2.58 -13.43
N ASN A 726 21.56 -2.18 -14.55
CA ASN A 726 22.02 -0.83 -14.80
C ASN A 726 20.96 0.00 -15.53
#